data_e5daeccbae21aa123323ba3487c5c8e0
#
_entry.id   e5daeccbae21aa123323ba3487c5c8e0
#
_cell.length_a   1.000
_cell.length_b   1.000
_cell.length_c   1.000
_cell.angle_alpha   90.00
_cell.angle_beta   90.00
_cell.angle_gamma   90.00
#
_symmetry.space_group_name_H-M   'P 1'
#
loop_
_entity.id
_entity.type
_entity.pdbx_description
1 polymer ?
#
loop_
_entity_poly.entity_id
_entity_poly.type
_entity_poly.pdbx_seq_one_letter_code
_entity_poly.pdbx_strand_id
1 'polypeptide(L)'
;MSDDRYVSAIIARWQAGVPVRLLVDPRCDDNHVTCTAALDKFRAAGVPMRYKAGGGILHWKMMLFGGQGQVEFSGANYNAFEFVPTTPYVNYTDEIIFYSNDNSIVQSFMTKFDDLWTSTTEFNNYANITTPLARAYSTFPLNPDLNFPPDQSYRSRAVSRYKAEGTQIDVMMFRITDLAHTNAIVAAVQRGVPVRLITDETEYRNPDRLWDAYNVDILYKAGVQVRLDAHEGIDHAKLVILYGQGMAIFGSSNWTSPSSDSQREHNYFTTKSELLNDPVHGLKTVFNRKWSNGHGETETKPFVPLPPTKPTYVSPANMATAQPTTGATVRWNGGLWAHVYDVYLDTVPNPQQLVAQDVALGPSQTTSDNKSYSLAPLQPGTTYYWKIVSKTMAGATIAGPVWSFTTAGTPSGGGPLPSPWLDADVGAVGAPGNASFNNPAFTVAGAGADVWGTADAFHFVYQPLDGNGTIVARVGSVQNTAAWAKAGVMIRSSLSAGSAQGFMLVSAAKGVAFQRRLSDGGPSVGTAGSLSPPPRWMKLTRSGDTITAFESGDGTSWTQVASDTFSMPSSVLIGLAVSSHVSGVTSTATFDGVSVTTSALPPPPPPPPPPPLPSGWSDADVGAVSIPGTAGFNGSTFSIMGQGADIWGTADAFHYAYRSVTGDATIIARVASVQNVNAWAKAGVMIRETLDAGSAHAFALVSAAKGVAFQRRPTDGGVSVSTAGTLSTPPRWVKLTRVGDQFTASESSDGTTWSEIGSETITMNASVFIGLAMTSHSTSPASAGLDGVDIQ
;
A
#
# COMPACT_ATOMS: atom_id res chain seq x y z
N MET A 1 34.83 -19.30 10.36
CA MET A 1 35.12 -20.10 11.58
C MET A 1 36.12 -19.32 12.42
N SER A 2 35.72 -18.94 13.62
CA SER A 2 36.59 -18.17 14.55
C SER A 2 36.61 -18.74 15.97
N ASP A 3 35.82 -19.79 16.24
CA ASP A 3 35.78 -20.43 17.55
C ASP A 3 36.94 -21.46 17.69
N ASP A 4 37.87 -21.18 18.60
CA ASP A 4 39.04 -22.00 18.87
C ASP A 4 38.73 -23.44 19.33
N ARG A 5 37.55 -23.68 19.90
CA ARG A 5 37.12 -25.04 20.31
C ARG A 5 36.92 -25.91 19.07
N TYR A 6 36.25 -25.42 18.04
CA TYR A 6 36.09 -26.16 16.79
C TYR A 6 37.43 -26.32 16.05
N VAL A 7 38.21 -25.24 15.97
CA VAL A 7 39.54 -25.27 15.32
C VAL A 7 40.44 -26.31 15.98
N SER A 8 40.53 -26.28 17.30
CA SER A 8 41.36 -27.21 18.07
C SER A 8 40.88 -28.67 17.97
N ALA A 9 39.55 -28.88 18.02
CA ALA A 9 38.97 -30.25 17.91
C ALA A 9 39.24 -30.85 16.53
N ILE A 10 39.11 -30.08 15.45
CA ILE A 10 39.37 -30.54 14.07
C ILE A 10 40.85 -30.84 13.87
N ILE A 11 41.74 -29.96 14.38
CA ILE A 11 43.20 -30.18 14.32
C ILE A 11 43.57 -31.43 15.11
N ALA A 12 43.01 -31.65 16.31
CA ALA A 12 43.26 -32.84 17.09
C ALA A 12 42.85 -34.13 16.36
N ARG A 13 41.74 -34.15 15.65
CA ARG A 13 41.33 -35.29 14.81
C ARG A 13 42.29 -35.53 13.64
N TRP A 14 42.70 -34.45 12.94
CA TRP A 14 43.71 -34.54 11.88
C TRP A 14 45.02 -35.14 12.39
N GLN A 15 45.52 -34.68 13.51
CA GLN A 15 46.74 -35.18 14.15
C GLN A 15 46.58 -36.61 14.65
N ALA A 16 45.39 -37.06 14.98
CA ALA A 16 45.07 -38.44 15.28
C ALA A 16 44.93 -39.35 14.06
N GLY A 17 45.21 -38.86 12.83
CA GLY A 17 45.18 -39.61 11.58
C GLY A 17 43.80 -39.70 10.92
N VAL A 18 42.79 -38.96 11.39
CA VAL A 18 41.48 -38.87 10.73
C VAL A 18 41.61 -37.96 9.50
N PRO A 19 41.26 -38.41 8.28
CA PRO A 19 41.30 -37.56 7.11
C PRO A 19 40.34 -36.36 7.26
N VAL A 20 40.86 -35.14 7.09
CA VAL A 20 40.11 -33.89 7.16
C VAL A 20 40.31 -33.11 5.87
N ARG A 21 39.27 -32.51 5.36
CA ARG A 21 39.30 -31.59 4.21
C ARG A 21 38.45 -30.33 4.53
N LEU A 22 38.98 -29.17 4.24
CA LEU A 22 38.32 -27.91 4.52
C LEU A 22 38.09 -27.10 3.23
N LEU A 23 36.82 -26.68 3.02
CA LEU A 23 36.45 -25.65 2.06
C LEU A 23 36.12 -24.40 2.86
N VAL A 24 36.77 -23.29 2.59
CA VAL A 24 36.61 -22.04 3.35
C VAL A 24 36.37 -20.85 2.43
N ASP A 25 35.67 -19.85 2.91
CA ASP A 25 35.62 -18.53 2.30
C ASP A 25 36.66 -17.64 2.99
N PRO A 26 37.62 -17.06 2.29
CA PRO A 26 38.60 -16.16 2.89
C PRO A 26 38.03 -14.79 3.23
N ARG A 27 36.84 -14.46 2.72
CA ARG A 27 36.13 -13.21 3.01
C ARG A 27 35.40 -13.40 4.32
N CYS A 28 36.10 -13.19 5.40
CA CYS A 28 35.51 -13.18 6.74
C CYS A 28 34.79 -11.84 6.97
N ASP A 29 33.89 -11.80 7.97
CA ASP A 29 33.21 -10.61 8.46
C ASP A 29 34.11 -9.36 8.53
N ASP A 30 33.54 -8.18 8.76
CA ASP A 30 34.20 -6.88 8.81
C ASP A 30 35.48 -6.81 9.67
N ASN A 31 35.75 -7.82 10.49
CA ASN A 31 36.95 -8.03 11.28
C ASN A 31 37.76 -9.23 10.80
N HIS A 32 38.38 -9.13 9.65
CA HIS A 32 39.21 -10.18 9.03
C HIS A 32 40.27 -10.85 9.93
N VAL A 33 40.56 -10.31 11.12
CA VAL A 33 41.66 -10.73 12.00
C VAL A 33 41.41 -12.11 12.64
N THR A 34 40.20 -12.37 13.15
CA THR A 34 39.92 -13.63 13.86
C THR A 34 39.79 -14.84 12.94
N CYS A 35 39.22 -14.69 11.77
CA CYS A 35 39.19 -15.76 10.75
C CYS A 35 40.56 -16.11 10.22
N THR A 36 41.39 -15.11 9.94
CA THR A 36 42.76 -15.32 9.48
C THR A 36 43.55 -16.17 10.50
N ALA A 37 43.41 -15.87 11.80
CA ALA A 37 44.07 -16.63 12.86
C ALA A 37 43.61 -18.10 12.89
N ALA A 38 42.33 -18.39 12.70
CA ALA A 38 41.83 -19.78 12.60
C ALA A 38 42.37 -20.50 11.38
N LEU A 39 42.40 -19.87 10.21
CA LEU A 39 42.94 -20.42 8.98
C LEU A 39 44.44 -20.68 9.12
N ASP A 40 45.19 -19.79 9.78
CA ASP A 40 46.64 -19.98 10.03
C ASP A 40 46.92 -21.16 10.95
N LYS A 41 46.09 -21.45 11.97
CA LYS A 41 46.19 -22.65 12.80
C LYS A 41 45.99 -23.91 11.97
N PHE A 42 44.99 -23.96 11.11
CA PHE A 42 44.79 -25.11 10.20
C PHE A 42 45.98 -25.32 9.24
N ARG A 43 46.50 -24.23 8.69
CA ARG A 43 47.67 -24.25 7.78
C ARG A 43 48.90 -24.78 8.51
N ALA A 44 49.17 -24.27 9.71
CA ALA A 44 50.29 -24.70 10.54
C ALA A 44 50.19 -26.17 10.91
N ALA A 45 48.99 -26.70 11.14
CA ALA A 45 48.74 -28.12 11.40
C ALA A 45 48.79 -29.02 10.14
N GLY A 46 48.89 -28.43 8.94
CA GLY A 46 48.94 -29.16 7.68
C GLY A 46 47.58 -29.71 7.21
N VAL A 47 46.47 -29.24 7.72
CA VAL A 47 45.11 -29.66 7.31
C VAL A 47 44.86 -29.25 5.85
N PRO A 48 44.47 -30.20 4.94
CA PRO A 48 44.17 -29.84 3.55
C PRO A 48 43.02 -28.84 3.43
N MET A 49 43.29 -27.69 2.80
CA MET A 49 42.34 -26.59 2.66
C MET A 49 42.27 -26.07 1.24
N ARG A 50 41.06 -25.70 0.84
CA ARG A 50 40.83 -24.94 -0.38
C ARG A 50 39.96 -23.72 -0.04
N TYR A 51 40.18 -22.61 -0.72
CA TYR A 51 39.44 -21.36 -0.50
C TYR A 51 38.64 -20.98 -1.73
N LYS A 52 37.45 -20.41 -1.46
CA LYS A 52 36.54 -19.91 -2.50
C LYS A 52 37.23 -18.82 -3.31
N ALA A 53 37.24 -19.01 -4.63
CA ALA A 53 37.72 -18.05 -5.63
C ALA A 53 36.56 -17.68 -6.57
N GLY A 54 36.66 -16.54 -7.26
CA GLY A 54 35.63 -16.10 -8.19
C GLY A 54 34.40 -15.47 -7.52
N GLY A 55 33.34 -15.31 -8.28
CA GLY A 55 32.11 -14.63 -7.85
C GLY A 55 31.31 -15.41 -6.80
N GLY A 56 30.54 -14.67 -6.00
CA GLY A 56 29.75 -15.24 -4.91
C GLY A 56 30.59 -15.66 -3.70
N ILE A 57 29.95 -16.01 -2.60
CA ILE A 57 30.60 -16.52 -1.38
C ILE A 57 30.28 -18.01 -1.16
N LEU A 58 31.11 -18.68 -0.36
CA LEU A 58 30.77 -19.97 0.22
C LEU A 58 30.04 -19.72 1.54
N HIS A 59 28.72 -19.70 1.48
CA HIS A 59 27.88 -19.44 2.65
C HIS A 59 27.41 -20.73 3.35
N TRP A 60 27.93 -21.88 2.96
CA TRP A 60 27.68 -23.14 3.63
C TRP A 60 28.21 -23.13 5.07
N LYS A 61 27.41 -23.67 5.98
CA LYS A 61 27.79 -23.99 7.36
C LYS A 61 27.42 -25.46 7.56
N MET A 62 28.40 -26.33 7.43
CA MET A 62 28.20 -27.78 7.56
C MET A 62 29.45 -28.50 7.98
N MET A 63 29.28 -29.59 8.71
CA MET A 63 30.32 -30.59 8.98
C MET A 63 29.83 -31.98 8.55
N LEU A 64 30.63 -32.66 7.76
CA LEU A 64 30.36 -34.02 7.30
C LEU A 64 31.23 -35.03 8.03
N PHE A 65 30.62 -35.88 8.83
CA PHE A 65 31.26 -36.93 9.58
C PHE A 65 31.16 -38.27 8.80
N GLY A 66 31.98 -38.41 7.76
CA GLY A 66 31.84 -39.49 6.78
C GLY A 66 31.94 -40.90 7.38
N GLY A 67 32.85 -41.12 8.34
CA GLY A 67 32.98 -42.40 9.05
C GLY A 67 31.83 -42.74 10.01
N GLN A 68 31.05 -41.71 10.41
CA GLN A 68 29.88 -41.89 11.27
C GLN A 68 28.56 -41.89 10.48
N GLY A 69 28.62 -41.62 9.17
CA GLY A 69 27.40 -41.45 8.36
C GLY A 69 26.51 -40.33 8.86
N GLN A 70 27.09 -39.19 9.26
CA GLN A 70 26.35 -38.05 9.81
C GLN A 70 26.76 -36.74 9.13
N VAL A 71 25.82 -35.82 9.07
CA VAL A 71 26.07 -34.45 8.65
C VAL A 71 25.40 -33.48 9.64
N GLU A 72 26.13 -32.47 10.04
CA GLU A 72 25.58 -31.28 10.67
C GLU A 72 25.48 -30.19 9.60
N PHE A 73 24.35 -29.48 9.52
CA PHE A 73 24.21 -28.30 8.68
C PHE A 73 23.26 -27.30 9.31
N SER A 74 23.51 -26.01 9.05
CA SER A 74 22.84 -24.94 9.78
C SER A 74 22.93 -23.60 9.04
N GLY A 75 22.25 -22.56 9.59
CA GLY A 75 22.53 -21.17 9.29
C GLY A 75 23.73 -20.61 10.10
N ALA A 76 24.12 -21.30 11.17
CA ALA A 76 25.06 -20.86 12.18
C ALA A 76 26.50 -20.81 11.67
N ASN A 77 27.18 -19.66 11.82
CA ASN A 77 28.61 -19.57 11.61
C ASN A 77 29.36 -20.24 12.75
N TYR A 78 30.49 -20.87 12.46
CA TYR A 78 31.32 -21.53 13.49
C TYR A 78 32.12 -20.49 14.29
N ASN A 79 31.39 -19.72 15.09
CA ASN A 79 31.90 -18.71 16.03
C ASN A 79 31.36 -18.99 17.43
N ALA A 80 31.93 -18.34 18.45
CA ALA A 80 31.58 -18.62 19.84
C ALA A 80 30.13 -18.18 20.19
N PHE A 81 29.61 -17.17 19.51
CA PHE A 81 28.30 -16.58 19.83
C PHE A 81 27.12 -17.42 19.32
N GLU A 82 27.31 -18.17 18.25
CA GLU A 82 26.23 -18.93 17.62
C GLU A 82 26.07 -20.35 18.19
N PHE A 83 27.11 -20.91 18.76
CA PHE A 83 27.03 -22.30 19.27
C PHE A 83 26.99 -22.44 20.79
N VAL A 84 27.43 -21.45 21.55
CA VAL A 84 27.40 -21.51 23.02
C VAL A 84 27.17 -20.11 23.56
N PRO A 85 25.93 -19.79 23.93
CA PRO A 85 25.63 -18.56 24.62
C PRO A 85 26.33 -18.51 25.97
N THR A 86 26.96 -17.39 26.29
CA THR A 86 27.63 -17.17 27.57
C THR A 86 26.63 -17.04 28.71
N THR A 87 25.44 -16.49 28.40
CA THR A 87 24.30 -16.41 29.33
C THR A 87 23.04 -16.76 28.54
N PRO A 88 22.38 -17.90 28.86
CA PRO A 88 21.14 -18.28 28.20
C PRO A 88 20.10 -17.17 28.29
N TYR A 89 19.40 -16.90 27.18
CA TYR A 89 18.32 -15.88 27.03
C TYR A 89 18.71 -14.42 27.24
N VAL A 90 20.01 -14.11 27.36
CA VAL A 90 20.49 -12.71 27.47
C VAL A 90 21.30 -12.31 26.23
N ASN A 91 22.32 -13.08 25.89
CA ASN A 91 23.19 -12.81 24.75
C ASN A 91 23.44 -14.10 23.99
N TYR A 92 22.60 -14.43 23.04
CA TYR A 92 22.69 -15.61 22.20
C TYR A 92 22.28 -15.26 20.77
N THR A 93 22.68 -16.11 19.83
CA THR A 93 22.25 -15.99 18.44
C THR A 93 21.18 -17.06 18.18
N ASP A 94 20.03 -16.60 17.65
CA ASP A 94 18.98 -17.52 17.21
C ASP A 94 19.39 -18.23 15.94
N GLU A 95 19.48 -19.56 16.00
CA GLU A 95 19.87 -20.39 14.87
C GLU A 95 19.22 -21.77 14.92
N ILE A 96 19.18 -22.43 13.76
CA ILE A 96 18.77 -23.82 13.62
C ILE A 96 19.99 -24.63 13.22
N ILE A 97 20.45 -25.49 14.14
CA ILE A 97 21.54 -26.43 13.91
C ILE A 97 20.92 -27.83 13.82
N PHE A 98 21.07 -28.49 12.69
CA PHE A 98 20.43 -29.75 12.41
C PHE A 98 21.46 -30.85 12.17
N TYR A 99 21.36 -31.93 12.92
CA TYR A 99 22.17 -33.17 12.76
C TYR A 99 21.31 -34.23 12.10
N SER A 100 21.82 -34.85 11.04
CA SER A 100 21.14 -35.94 10.35
C SER A 100 22.06 -37.14 10.13
N ASN A 101 21.50 -38.33 10.37
CA ASN A 101 22.08 -39.63 9.94
C ASN A 101 21.23 -40.28 8.84
N ASP A 102 20.29 -39.54 8.24
CA ASP A 102 19.54 -39.98 7.07
C ASP A 102 20.51 -40.16 5.89
N ASN A 103 20.59 -41.37 5.41
CA ASN A 103 21.57 -41.75 4.41
C ASN A 103 21.49 -40.93 3.13
N SER A 104 20.27 -40.61 2.69
CA SER A 104 20.03 -39.80 1.48
C SER A 104 20.48 -38.36 1.66
N ILE A 105 20.27 -37.76 2.86
CA ILE A 105 20.76 -36.43 3.21
C ILE A 105 22.30 -36.44 3.25
N VAL A 106 22.90 -37.36 4.02
CA VAL A 106 24.36 -37.49 4.17
C VAL A 106 25.03 -37.65 2.82
N GLN A 107 24.54 -38.56 1.96
CA GLN A 107 25.04 -38.83 0.62
C GLN A 107 24.93 -37.61 -0.31
N SER A 108 23.87 -36.81 -0.16
CA SER A 108 23.73 -35.56 -0.92
C SER A 108 24.88 -34.59 -0.59
N PHE A 109 25.15 -34.39 0.70
CA PHE A 109 26.26 -33.54 1.13
C PHE A 109 27.65 -34.14 0.76
N MET A 110 27.82 -35.47 0.79
CA MET A 110 29.01 -36.13 0.28
C MET A 110 29.25 -35.83 -1.21
N THR A 111 28.22 -35.96 -2.04
CA THR A 111 28.27 -35.63 -3.46
C THR A 111 28.65 -34.18 -3.69
N LYS A 112 27.91 -33.25 -3.04
CA LYS A 112 28.08 -31.82 -3.24
C LYS A 112 29.41 -31.30 -2.66
N PHE A 113 29.85 -31.79 -1.52
CA PHE A 113 31.16 -31.44 -0.99
C PHE A 113 32.29 -31.82 -1.96
N ASP A 114 32.26 -33.04 -2.51
CA ASP A 114 33.26 -33.51 -3.46
C ASP A 114 33.18 -32.78 -4.82
N ASP A 115 32.00 -32.37 -5.28
CA ASP A 115 31.84 -31.52 -6.45
C ASP A 115 32.59 -30.18 -6.27
N LEU A 116 32.42 -29.55 -5.09
CA LEU A 116 33.14 -28.31 -4.75
C LEU A 116 34.65 -28.57 -4.49
N TRP A 117 34.99 -29.68 -3.83
CA TRP A 117 36.36 -30.03 -3.53
C TRP A 117 37.19 -30.22 -4.80
N THR A 118 36.62 -30.83 -5.84
CA THR A 118 37.31 -31.08 -7.11
C THR A 118 37.15 -29.96 -8.15
N SER A 119 36.35 -28.91 -7.85
CA SER A 119 36.15 -27.78 -8.75
C SER A 119 37.45 -26.97 -8.93
N THR A 120 37.88 -26.81 -10.17
CA THR A 120 39.07 -26.02 -10.52
C THR A 120 38.74 -24.58 -10.87
N THR A 121 37.45 -24.24 -11.02
CA THR A 121 36.96 -22.91 -11.38
C THR A 121 36.51 -22.09 -10.19
N GLU A 122 36.06 -22.74 -9.10
CA GLU A 122 35.45 -22.07 -7.97
C GLU A 122 36.35 -22.01 -6.73
N PHE A 123 37.32 -22.91 -6.64
CA PHE A 123 38.19 -23.01 -5.47
C PHE A 123 39.68 -23.13 -5.88
N ASN A 124 40.52 -22.37 -5.19
CA ASN A 124 41.97 -22.46 -5.29
C ASN A 124 42.54 -23.25 -4.09
N ASN A 125 43.69 -23.87 -4.31
CA ASN A 125 44.38 -24.61 -3.27
C ASN A 125 45.20 -23.70 -2.38
N TYR A 126 45.23 -23.98 -1.09
CA TYR A 126 46.31 -23.56 -0.23
C TYR A 126 47.59 -24.40 -0.52
N ALA A 127 48.73 -23.85 -0.15
CA ALA A 127 50.03 -24.46 -0.46
C ALA A 127 50.28 -25.86 0.15
N ASN A 128 49.44 -26.27 1.09
CA ASN A 128 49.54 -27.59 1.73
C ASN A 128 48.80 -28.70 0.95
N ILE A 129 48.18 -28.39 -0.19
CA ILE A 129 47.64 -29.43 -1.08
C ILE A 129 48.69 -29.78 -2.14
N THR A 130 49.34 -30.90 -1.94
CA THR A 130 50.44 -31.39 -2.79
C THR A 130 50.05 -32.58 -3.67
N THR A 131 48.89 -33.16 -3.46
CA THR A 131 48.36 -34.28 -4.24
C THR A 131 47.26 -33.85 -5.20
N PRO A 132 47.03 -34.55 -6.33
CA PRO A 132 45.90 -34.29 -7.21
C PRO A 132 44.58 -34.32 -6.43
N LEU A 133 43.69 -33.42 -6.79
CA LEU A 133 42.34 -33.39 -6.22
C LEU A 133 41.55 -34.62 -6.67
N ALA A 134 40.98 -35.34 -5.73
CA ALA A 134 40.16 -36.51 -5.98
C ALA A 134 38.90 -36.50 -5.12
N ARG A 135 37.86 -37.15 -5.63
CA ARG A 135 36.65 -37.43 -4.83
C ARG A 135 37.00 -38.46 -3.76
N ALA A 136 36.48 -38.27 -2.57
CA ALA A 136 36.57 -39.28 -1.49
C ALA A 136 35.32 -40.15 -1.43
N TYR A 137 34.19 -39.65 -2.02
CA TYR A 137 32.90 -40.33 -2.01
C TYR A 137 32.42 -40.64 -3.43
N SER A 138 31.58 -41.65 -3.58
CA SER A 138 30.83 -41.90 -4.79
C SER A 138 29.86 -40.75 -5.05
N THR A 139 29.48 -40.55 -6.29
CA THR A 139 28.40 -39.64 -6.66
C THR A 139 27.06 -40.30 -6.38
N PHE A 140 26.28 -39.75 -5.45
CA PHE A 140 24.96 -40.24 -5.10
C PHE A 140 23.86 -39.32 -5.65
N PRO A 141 22.65 -39.82 -5.86
CA PRO A 141 21.48 -38.98 -6.14
C PRO A 141 21.25 -38.00 -5.02
N LEU A 142 20.84 -36.76 -5.37
CA LEU A 142 20.52 -35.75 -4.37
C LEU A 142 19.13 -36.01 -3.76
N ASN A 143 19.01 -35.87 -2.46
CA ASN A 143 17.74 -35.88 -1.76
C ASN A 143 16.85 -34.77 -2.32
N PRO A 144 15.60 -35.05 -2.75
CA PRO A 144 14.71 -34.08 -3.36
C PRO A 144 14.28 -32.96 -2.41
N ASP A 145 14.40 -33.15 -1.10
CA ASP A 145 14.05 -32.16 -0.09
C ASP A 145 15.19 -31.17 0.17
N LEU A 146 16.42 -31.47 -0.27
CA LEU A 146 17.51 -30.51 -0.24
C LEU A 146 17.49 -29.58 -1.46
N ASN A 147 18.07 -28.39 -1.28
CA ASN A 147 18.24 -27.40 -2.33
C ASN A 147 19.62 -26.75 -2.19
N PHE A 148 20.38 -26.73 -3.27
CA PHE A 148 21.76 -26.26 -3.30
C PHE A 148 21.95 -25.11 -4.28
N PRO A 149 21.71 -23.84 -3.87
CA PRO A 149 22.05 -22.68 -4.69
C PRO A 149 23.54 -22.56 -4.98
N PRO A 150 23.91 -21.93 -6.11
CA PRO A 150 23.08 -21.41 -7.18
C PRO A 150 22.64 -22.46 -8.20
N ASP A 151 23.09 -23.74 -8.08
CA ASP A 151 22.75 -24.82 -9.03
C ASP A 151 21.22 -25.06 -9.09
N GLN A 152 20.53 -24.78 -8.00
CA GLN A 152 19.07 -24.84 -7.84
C GLN A 152 18.59 -23.55 -7.20
N SER A 153 17.69 -22.82 -7.84
CA SER A 153 17.19 -21.55 -7.30
C SER A 153 16.38 -21.76 -6.01
N TYR A 154 16.89 -21.22 -4.91
CA TYR A 154 16.16 -21.16 -3.63
C TYR A 154 14.90 -20.31 -3.76
N ARG A 155 15.03 -19.10 -4.34
CA ARG A 155 13.91 -18.18 -4.56
C ARG A 155 12.74 -18.86 -5.28
N SER A 156 13.00 -19.46 -6.42
CA SER A 156 11.96 -20.09 -7.25
C SER A 156 11.22 -21.19 -6.48
N ARG A 157 11.97 -22.04 -5.77
CA ARG A 157 11.41 -23.15 -5.00
C ARG A 157 10.60 -22.65 -3.80
N ALA A 158 11.15 -21.72 -3.00
CA ALA A 158 10.51 -21.19 -1.81
C ALA A 158 9.25 -20.38 -2.17
N VAL A 159 9.34 -19.47 -3.16
CA VAL A 159 8.20 -18.67 -3.65
C VAL A 159 7.06 -19.55 -4.16
N SER A 160 7.37 -20.66 -4.84
CA SER A 160 6.35 -21.62 -5.26
C SER A 160 5.58 -22.18 -4.05
N ARG A 161 6.27 -22.47 -2.94
CA ARG A 161 5.64 -22.97 -1.70
C ARG A 161 4.80 -21.91 -1.01
N TYR A 162 5.25 -20.65 -0.95
CA TYR A 162 4.44 -19.55 -0.39
C TYR A 162 3.16 -19.32 -1.17
N LYS A 163 3.22 -19.42 -2.51
CA LYS A 163 2.03 -19.30 -3.36
C LYS A 163 1.00 -20.41 -3.13
N ALA A 164 1.47 -21.61 -2.79
CA ALA A 164 0.62 -22.77 -2.53
C ALA A 164 0.10 -22.83 -1.09
N GLU A 165 0.62 -21.99 -0.17
CA GLU A 165 0.18 -21.98 1.22
C GLU A 165 -1.18 -21.28 1.36
N GLY A 166 -2.10 -21.92 2.10
CA GLY A 166 -3.45 -21.42 2.32
C GLY A 166 -3.87 -21.29 3.79
N THR A 167 -3.02 -21.72 4.73
CA THR A 167 -3.40 -21.79 6.16
C THR A 167 -2.70 -20.72 6.99
N GLN A 168 -1.37 -20.77 7.09
CA GLN A 168 -0.56 -19.82 7.86
C GLN A 168 0.90 -19.93 7.44
N ILE A 169 1.64 -18.81 7.50
CA ILE A 169 3.09 -18.76 7.29
C ILE A 169 3.74 -18.10 8.51
N ASP A 170 4.71 -18.79 9.12
CA ASP A 170 5.59 -18.21 10.14
C ASP A 170 7.02 -18.10 9.58
N VAL A 171 7.66 -16.99 9.84
CA VAL A 171 8.98 -16.66 9.32
C VAL A 171 9.89 -16.17 10.44
N MET A 172 11.10 -16.74 10.54
CA MET A 172 12.25 -16.10 11.21
C MET A 172 13.29 -15.85 10.13
N MET A 173 13.70 -14.60 9.92
CA MET A 173 14.58 -14.26 8.82
C MET A 173 15.51 -13.11 9.17
N PHE A 174 16.80 -13.38 9.17
CA PHE A 174 17.83 -12.41 9.50
C PHE A 174 17.86 -11.24 8.51
N ARG A 175 17.90 -11.51 7.19
CA ARG A 175 18.04 -10.47 6.17
C ARG A 175 17.02 -10.60 5.04
N ILE A 176 16.31 -9.53 4.78
CA ILE A 176 15.19 -9.49 3.83
C ILE A 176 15.40 -8.37 2.81
N THR A 177 16.10 -8.66 1.69
CA THR A 177 16.39 -7.68 0.64
C THR A 177 15.88 -8.08 -0.74
N ASP A 178 15.26 -9.27 -0.88
CA ASP A 178 14.74 -9.79 -2.14
C ASP A 178 13.24 -9.57 -2.27
N LEU A 179 12.86 -8.69 -3.18
CA LEU A 179 11.46 -8.37 -3.48
C LEU A 179 10.62 -9.57 -3.94
N ALA A 180 11.22 -10.62 -4.52
CA ALA A 180 10.45 -11.78 -4.97
C ALA A 180 9.87 -12.57 -3.79
N HIS A 181 10.64 -12.75 -2.71
CA HIS A 181 10.14 -13.33 -1.46
C HIS A 181 9.09 -12.42 -0.83
N THR A 182 9.41 -11.13 -0.67
CA THR A 182 8.51 -10.11 -0.11
C THR A 182 7.15 -10.08 -0.84
N ASN A 183 7.17 -9.98 -2.17
CA ASN A 183 5.94 -9.93 -2.97
C ASN A 183 5.13 -11.23 -2.88
N ALA A 184 5.78 -12.39 -2.75
CA ALA A 184 5.07 -13.66 -2.61
C ALA A 184 4.37 -13.78 -1.24
N ILE A 185 4.98 -13.25 -0.18
CA ILE A 185 4.36 -13.15 1.15
C ILE A 185 3.22 -12.13 1.15
N VAL A 186 3.41 -10.94 0.55
CA VAL A 186 2.32 -9.96 0.37
C VAL A 186 1.13 -10.58 -0.35
N ALA A 187 1.38 -11.33 -1.43
CA ALA A 187 0.33 -12.04 -2.15
C ALA A 187 -0.36 -13.13 -1.30
N ALA A 188 0.35 -13.77 -0.36
CA ALA A 188 -0.26 -14.70 0.59
C ALA A 188 -1.20 -13.96 1.56
N VAL A 189 -0.77 -12.84 2.14
CA VAL A 189 -1.61 -11.99 3.00
C VAL A 189 -2.86 -11.50 2.24
N GLN A 190 -2.70 -11.08 0.98
CA GLN A 190 -3.83 -10.64 0.13
C GLN A 190 -4.85 -11.76 -0.16
N ARG A 191 -4.42 -13.04 -0.12
CA ARG A 191 -5.32 -14.21 -0.17
C ARG A 191 -5.98 -14.53 1.16
N GLY A 192 -5.68 -13.78 2.24
CA GLY A 192 -6.19 -14.01 3.58
C GLY A 192 -5.36 -14.99 4.42
N VAL A 193 -4.16 -15.36 3.98
CA VAL A 193 -3.26 -16.23 4.76
C VAL A 193 -2.59 -15.42 5.88
N PRO A 194 -2.76 -15.77 7.16
CA PRO A 194 -2.07 -15.12 8.25
C PRO A 194 -0.56 -15.33 8.13
N VAL A 195 0.22 -14.25 8.30
CA VAL A 195 1.68 -14.31 8.28
C VAL A 195 2.25 -13.61 9.51
N ARG A 196 3.18 -14.29 10.19
CA ARG A 196 3.97 -13.76 11.30
C ARG A 196 5.45 -13.76 10.93
N LEU A 197 6.15 -12.67 11.24
CA LEU A 197 7.57 -12.49 10.97
C LEU A 197 8.29 -12.09 12.25
N ILE A 198 9.35 -12.83 12.62
CA ILE A 198 10.39 -12.37 13.53
C ILE A 198 11.60 -12.04 12.67
N THR A 199 12.21 -10.86 12.87
CA THR A 199 13.40 -10.44 12.15
C THR A 199 14.35 -9.65 13.05
N ASP A 200 15.59 -9.54 12.62
CA ASP A 200 16.65 -8.91 13.39
C ASP A 200 16.52 -7.38 13.44
N GLU A 201 16.60 -6.79 14.62
CA GLU A 201 16.51 -5.33 14.78
C GLU A 201 17.71 -4.64 14.16
N THR A 202 18.91 -5.23 14.26
CA THR A 202 20.15 -4.61 13.78
C THR A 202 20.23 -4.58 12.26
N GLU A 203 19.66 -5.57 11.57
CA GLU A 203 19.53 -5.57 10.12
C GLU A 203 18.47 -4.56 9.66
N TYR A 204 17.31 -4.51 10.31
CA TYR A 204 16.26 -3.52 10.00
C TYR A 204 16.73 -2.08 10.23
N ARG A 205 17.51 -1.84 11.28
CA ARG A 205 18.06 -0.52 11.64
C ARG A 205 19.44 -0.23 11.04
N ASN A 206 19.94 -1.07 10.15
CA ASN A 206 21.25 -0.88 9.53
C ASN A 206 21.19 0.23 8.45
N PRO A 207 21.86 1.36 8.66
CA PRO A 207 21.85 2.48 7.71
C PRO A 207 22.53 2.17 6.38
N ASP A 208 23.37 1.14 6.33
CA ASP A 208 24.06 0.68 5.11
C ASP A 208 23.25 -0.38 4.33
N ARG A 209 22.09 -0.80 4.86
CA ARG A 209 21.25 -1.85 4.29
C ARG A 209 19.78 -1.47 4.22
N LEU A 210 19.48 -0.28 3.70
CA LEU A 210 18.13 0.26 3.65
C LEU A 210 17.12 -0.62 2.89
N TRP A 211 17.62 -1.58 2.06
CA TRP A 211 16.77 -2.58 1.38
C TRP A 211 16.10 -3.55 2.37
N ASP A 212 16.69 -3.78 3.54
CA ASP A 212 16.05 -4.58 4.59
C ASP A 212 14.83 -3.83 5.13
N ALA A 213 15.02 -2.61 5.62
CA ALA A 213 13.92 -1.75 6.07
C ALA A 213 12.84 -1.56 4.99
N TYR A 214 13.23 -1.42 3.73
CA TYR A 214 12.29 -1.31 2.61
C TYR A 214 11.35 -2.52 2.51
N ASN A 215 11.90 -3.73 2.54
CA ASN A 215 11.14 -4.96 2.40
C ASN A 215 10.30 -5.27 3.66
N VAL A 216 10.86 -5.07 4.85
CA VAL A 216 10.14 -5.26 6.12
C VAL A 216 8.96 -4.28 6.23
N ASP A 217 9.15 -3.02 5.83
CA ASP A 217 8.09 -2.02 5.79
C ASP A 217 6.95 -2.39 4.82
N ILE A 218 7.29 -2.97 3.65
CA ILE A 218 6.30 -3.49 2.69
C ILE A 218 5.48 -4.63 3.33
N LEU A 219 6.16 -5.57 3.98
CA LEU A 219 5.50 -6.69 4.67
C LEU A 219 4.56 -6.19 5.78
N TYR A 220 5.05 -5.27 6.61
CA TYR A 220 4.25 -4.66 7.67
C TYR A 220 3.02 -3.91 7.11
N LYS A 221 3.22 -3.10 6.07
CA LYS A 221 2.12 -2.36 5.42
C LYS A 221 1.07 -3.27 4.79
N ALA A 222 1.49 -4.43 4.32
CA ALA A 222 0.59 -5.45 3.76
C ALA A 222 -0.23 -6.20 4.82
N GLY A 223 0.09 -6.05 6.12
CA GLY A 223 -0.60 -6.71 7.21
C GLY A 223 0.11 -7.93 7.79
N VAL A 224 1.38 -8.17 7.45
CA VAL A 224 2.20 -9.15 8.15
C VAL A 224 2.36 -8.70 9.60
N GLN A 225 2.13 -9.60 10.55
CA GLN A 225 2.43 -9.35 11.95
C GLN A 225 3.95 -9.44 12.14
N VAL A 226 4.59 -8.34 12.48
CA VAL A 226 6.05 -8.27 12.61
C VAL A 226 6.46 -8.06 14.06
N ARG A 227 7.47 -8.80 14.49
CA ARG A 227 8.20 -8.59 15.76
C ARG A 227 9.70 -8.50 15.46
N LEU A 228 10.41 -7.70 16.23
CA LEU A 228 11.86 -7.63 16.23
C LEU A 228 12.40 -8.50 17.38
N ASP A 229 13.59 -9.04 17.21
CA ASP A 229 14.32 -9.59 18.35
C ASP A 229 14.54 -8.50 19.43
N ALA A 230 14.66 -8.90 20.67
CA ALA A 230 14.75 -7.99 21.82
C ALA A 230 15.85 -8.34 22.81
N HIS A 231 16.55 -9.45 22.64
CA HIS A 231 17.72 -9.82 23.41
C HIS A 231 19.02 -9.17 22.87
N GLU A 232 20.09 -9.23 23.60
CA GLU A 232 21.38 -8.60 23.20
C GLU A 232 22.10 -9.31 22.03
N GLY A 233 21.69 -10.53 21.67
CA GLY A 233 22.18 -11.26 20.50
C GLY A 233 21.46 -10.84 19.22
N ILE A 234 21.49 -11.71 18.22
CA ILE A 234 20.86 -11.49 16.91
C ILE A 234 19.92 -12.65 16.55
N ASP A 235 18.83 -12.35 15.85
CA ASP A 235 18.03 -13.39 15.17
C ASP A 235 18.65 -13.70 13.82
N HIS A 236 19.58 -14.68 13.81
CA HIS A 236 20.27 -15.10 12.59
C HIS A 236 19.59 -16.30 11.91
N ALA A 237 18.47 -16.77 12.40
CA ALA A 237 17.72 -17.90 11.83
C ALA A 237 17.21 -17.60 10.41
N LYS A 238 17.12 -18.65 9.59
CA LYS A 238 16.52 -18.62 8.26
C LYS A 238 15.48 -19.74 8.20
N LEU A 239 14.28 -19.46 8.70
CA LEU A 239 13.19 -20.42 8.89
C LEU A 239 11.90 -19.91 8.25
N VAL A 240 11.23 -20.78 7.52
CA VAL A 240 9.83 -20.58 7.11
C VAL A 240 9.03 -21.82 7.46
N ILE A 241 7.88 -21.66 8.11
CA ILE A 241 6.94 -22.73 8.44
C ILE A 241 5.66 -22.51 7.66
N LEU A 242 5.24 -23.52 6.89
CA LEU A 242 4.06 -23.53 6.04
C LEU A 242 3.05 -24.53 6.63
N TYR A 243 2.02 -24.00 7.30
CA TYR A 243 1.15 -24.81 8.15
C TYR A 243 0.24 -25.73 7.34
N GLY A 244 -0.34 -25.25 6.24
CA GLY A 244 -1.23 -26.04 5.38
C GLY A 244 -0.51 -27.14 4.61
N GLN A 245 0.78 -26.95 4.33
CA GLN A 245 1.63 -27.94 3.67
C GLN A 245 2.34 -28.85 4.68
N GLY A 246 2.25 -28.57 6.00
CA GLY A 246 3.00 -29.29 7.02
C GLY A 246 4.49 -29.28 6.75
N MET A 247 5.05 -28.14 6.31
CA MET A 247 6.42 -28.04 5.83
C MET A 247 7.20 -26.96 6.60
N ALA A 248 8.48 -27.24 6.85
CA ALA A 248 9.46 -26.23 7.24
C ALA A 248 10.54 -26.11 6.15
N ILE A 249 11.05 -24.89 5.98
CA ILE A 249 12.18 -24.56 5.11
C ILE A 249 13.22 -23.87 5.99
N PHE A 250 14.41 -24.45 6.10
CA PHE A 250 15.51 -23.82 6.84
C PHE A 250 16.87 -24.15 6.21
N GLY A 251 17.89 -23.38 6.56
CA GLY A 251 19.24 -23.58 6.03
C GLY A 251 20.09 -22.32 6.14
N SER A 252 20.97 -22.12 5.16
CA SER A 252 21.91 -21.00 5.19
C SER A 252 21.42 -19.77 4.41
N SER A 253 20.36 -19.89 3.58
CA SER A 253 19.92 -18.83 2.66
C SER A 253 19.10 -17.75 3.34
N ASN A 254 19.57 -16.51 3.30
CA ASN A 254 18.76 -15.33 3.56
C ASN A 254 17.76 -15.05 2.40
N TRP A 255 16.79 -14.18 2.63
CA TRP A 255 15.96 -13.65 1.54
C TRP A 255 16.70 -12.53 0.81
N THR A 256 17.76 -12.92 0.09
CA THR A 256 18.58 -12.01 -0.71
C THR A 256 18.78 -12.58 -2.10
N SER A 257 18.97 -11.72 -3.11
CA SER A 257 19.27 -12.17 -4.46
C SER A 257 20.56 -12.99 -4.54
N PRO A 258 21.67 -12.61 -3.87
CA PRO A 258 22.88 -13.42 -3.87
C PRO A 258 22.69 -14.82 -3.30
N SER A 259 21.87 -15.00 -2.26
CA SER A 259 21.59 -16.33 -1.67
C SER A 259 20.87 -17.28 -2.63
N SER A 260 20.17 -16.75 -3.65
CA SER A 260 19.50 -17.56 -4.67
C SER A 260 20.33 -17.76 -5.94
N ASP A 261 21.13 -16.75 -6.32
CA ASP A 261 21.63 -16.63 -7.70
C ASP A 261 23.14 -16.78 -7.82
N SER A 262 23.94 -16.60 -6.75
CA SER A 262 25.39 -16.54 -6.84
C SER A 262 26.18 -17.14 -5.66
N GLN A 263 25.54 -17.27 -4.49
CA GLN A 263 26.21 -17.84 -3.32
C GLN A 263 26.05 -19.35 -3.26
N ARG A 264 27.03 -20.04 -2.71
CA ARG A 264 26.92 -21.45 -2.39
C ARG A 264 26.18 -21.60 -1.05
N GLU A 265 24.94 -22.05 -1.15
CA GLU A 265 23.99 -22.17 -0.02
C GLU A 265 23.46 -23.59 0.07
N HIS A 266 22.83 -23.93 1.17
CA HIS A 266 22.03 -25.14 1.33
C HIS A 266 20.73 -24.84 2.06
N ASN A 267 19.64 -25.52 1.66
CA ASN A 267 18.34 -25.40 2.32
C ASN A 267 17.67 -26.78 2.38
N TYR A 268 16.87 -27.00 3.42
CA TYR A 268 16.10 -28.20 3.61
C TYR A 268 14.60 -27.89 3.66
N PHE A 269 13.85 -28.50 2.76
CA PHE A 269 12.41 -28.39 2.62
C PHE A 269 11.79 -29.65 3.22
N THR A 270 11.50 -29.68 4.49
CA THR A 270 11.12 -30.89 5.21
C THR A 270 9.67 -30.91 5.64
N THR A 271 9.03 -32.08 5.52
CA THR A 271 7.69 -32.38 6.05
C THR A 271 7.73 -33.34 7.23
N LYS A 272 8.93 -33.58 7.81
CA LYS A 272 9.09 -34.48 8.95
C LYS A 272 8.35 -33.95 10.17
N SER A 273 7.32 -34.67 10.60
CA SER A 273 6.44 -34.27 11.70
C SER A 273 7.17 -34.08 13.02
N GLU A 274 8.19 -34.91 13.27
CA GLU A 274 9.03 -34.83 14.48
C GLU A 274 9.81 -33.52 14.56
N LEU A 275 10.21 -32.92 13.41
CA LEU A 275 10.88 -31.63 13.39
C LEU A 275 9.90 -30.46 13.54
N LEU A 276 8.69 -30.58 13.00
CA LEU A 276 7.72 -29.52 13.03
C LEU A 276 6.93 -29.45 14.36
N ASN A 277 6.49 -30.62 14.87
CA ASN A 277 5.41 -30.70 15.85
C ASN A 277 5.86 -31.30 17.20
N ASP A 278 7.18 -31.53 17.42
CA ASP A 278 7.65 -31.93 18.75
C ASP A 278 7.16 -30.91 19.81
N PRO A 279 6.56 -31.35 20.92
CA PRO A 279 5.94 -30.44 21.88
C PRO A 279 6.94 -29.58 22.66
N VAL A 280 8.23 -29.89 22.60
CA VAL A 280 9.28 -29.16 23.33
C VAL A 280 10.23 -28.45 22.37
N HIS A 281 10.70 -29.15 21.34
CA HIS A 281 11.76 -28.69 20.44
C HIS A 281 11.30 -28.53 18.99
N GLY A 282 10.06 -28.83 18.67
CA GLY A 282 9.53 -28.65 17.32
C GLY A 282 9.57 -27.20 16.86
N LEU A 283 9.83 -26.98 15.56
CA LEU A 283 9.99 -25.65 15.00
C LEU A 283 8.79 -24.74 15.23
N LYS A 284 7.57 -25.30 15.20
CA LYS A 284 6.35 -24.54 15.56
C LYS A 284 6.33 -24.15 17.03
N THR A 285 6.74 -25.05 17.92
CA THR A 285 6.78 -24.79 19.36
C THR A 285 7.82 -23.72 19.69
N VAL A 286 9.01 -23.81 19.11
CA VAL A 286 10.09 -22.83 19.29
C VAL A 286 9.64 -21.45 18.76
N PHE A 287 9.09 -21.39 17.55
CA PHE A 287 8.57 -20.13 16.99
C PHE A 287 7.51 -19.50 17.89
N ASN A 288 6.50 -20.28 18.32
CA ASN A 288 5.41 -19.77 19.16
C ASN A 288 5.91 -19.26 20.51
N ARG A 289 6.88 -19.95 21.10
CA ARG A 289 7.51 -19.55 22.36
C ARG A 289 8.20 -18.18 22.21
N LYS A 290 9.02 -17.99 21.18
CA LYS A 290 9.66 -16.71 20.88
C LYS A 290 8.65 -15.62 20.59
N TRP A 291 7.65 -15.94 19.79
CA TRP A 291 6.57 -15.01 19.47
C TRP A 291 5.84 -14.48 20.69
N SER A 292 5.61 -15.32 21.69
CA SER A 292 4.84 -15.00 22.90
C SER A 292 5.72 -14.62 24.11
N ASN A 293 7.05 -14.62 23.98
CA ASN A 293 7.98 -14.49 25.13
C ASN A 293 7.74 -15.56 26.22
N GLY A 294 7.56 -16.81 25.77
CA GLY A 294 7.06 -17.90 26.60
C GLY A 294 8.01 -18.42 27.66
N HIS A 295 9.29 -18.00 27.69
CA HIS A 295 10.24 -18.30 28.77
C HIS A 295 10.20 -17.31 29.94
N GLY A 296 9.39 -16.26 29.86
CA GLY A 296 9.38 -15.17 30.84
C GLY A 296 10.44 -14.10 30.57
N GLU A 297 11.30 -14.32 29.60
CA GLU A 297 12.27 -13.35 29.11
C GLU A 297 11.71 -12.63 27.87
N THR A 298 12.15 -11.39 27.64
CA THR A 298 11.75 -10.62 26.44
C THR A 298 12.60 -11.04 25.26
N GLU A 299 12.20 -12.10 24.57
CA GLU A 299 12.90 -12.62 23.39
C GLU A 299 12.59 -11.78 22.14
N THR A 300 11.36 -11.28 22.03
CA THR A 300 10.91 -10.44 20.92
C THR A 300 10.05 -9.26 21.39
N LYS A 301 10.05 -8.17 20.64
CA LYS A 301 9.25 -6.96 20.91
C LYS A 301 8.38 -6.58 19.70
N PRO A 302 7.27 -5.86 19.89
CA PRO A 302 6.47 -5.34 18.78
C PRO A 302 7.29 -4.50 17.83
N PHE A 303 7.04 -4.66 16.52
CA PHE A 303 7.66 -3.86 15.48
C PHE A 303 7.12 -2.43 15.48
N VAL A 304 8.03 -1.46 15.41
CA VAL A 304 7.70 -0.04 15.21
C VAL A 304 8.49 0.45 13.99
N PRO A 305 7.80 0.83 12.90
CA PRO A 305 8.48 1.33 11.72
C PRO A 305 9.34 2.56 12.01
N LEU A 306 10.53 2.61 11.40
CA LEU A 306 11.41 3.78 11.50
C LEU A 306 10.82 4.94 10.69
N PRO A 307 10.70 6.15 11.24
CA PRO A 307 10.30 7.32 10.48
C PRO A 307 11.43 7.71 9.50
N PRO A 308 11.10 8.27 8.33
CA PRO A 308 12.11 8.79 7.42
C PRO A 308 12.76 10.05 8.01
N THR A 309 14.01 10.32 7.68
CA THR A 309 14.62 11.60 8.01
C THR A 309 14.32 12.64 6.92
N LYS A 310 14.47 13.94 7.28
CA LYS A 310 14.21 15.03 6.34
C LYS A 310 15.20 14.97 5.17
N PRO A 311 14.72 15.17 3.92
CA PRO A 311 15.61 15.29 2.77
C PRO A 311 16.42 16.59 2.87
N THR A 312 17.63 16.58 2.33
CA THR A 312 18.45 17.79 2.14
C THR A 312 18.52 18.13 0.66
N TYR A 313 18.34 19.40 0.30
CA TYR A 313 18.24 19.79 -1.11
C TYR A 313 19.61 20.14 -1.69
N VAL A 314 19.78 19.83 -2.98
CA VAL A 314 21.04 20.01 -3.70
C VAL A 314 20.91 21.14 -4.72
N SER A 315 19.88 21.09 -5.58
CA SER A 315 19.67 22.11 -6.62
C SER A 315 18.19 22.15 -7.08
N PRO A 316 17.73 23.31 -7.60
CA PRO A 316 18.40 24.63 -7.57
C PRO A 316 18.69 25.07 -6.13
N ALA A 317 19.74 25.90 -5.96
CA ALA A 317 20.00 26.52 -4.65
C ALA A 317 18.78 27.35 -4.21
N ASN A 318 18.54 27.45 -2.91
CA ASN A 318 17.43 28.26 -2.39
C ASN A 318 17.56 29.72 -2.86
N MET A 319 16.46 30.28 -3.38
CA MET A 319 16.39 31.62 -4.01
C MET A 319 17.27 31.77 -5.27
N ALA A 320 17.67 30.68 -5.92
CA ALA A 320 18.40 30.75 -7.18
C ALA A 320 17.58 31.50 -8.24
N THR A 321 18.26 32.30 -9.05
CA THR A 321 17.63 33.07 -10.14
C THR A 321 18.05 32.53 -11.50
N ALA A 322 17.37 33.00 -12.54
CA ALA A 322 17.68 32.67 -13.95
C ALA A 322 17.72 31.15 -14.25
N GLN A 323 16.86 30.38 -13.58
CA GLN A 323 16.75 28.95 -13.84
C GLN A 323 16.08 28.68 -15.22
N PRO A 324 16.42 27.58 -15.90
CA PRO A 324 15.85 27.28 -17.20
C PRO A 324 14.33 27.06 -17.11
N THR A 325 13.59 27.53 -18.11
CA THR A 325 12.14 27.30 -18.24
C THR A 325 11.81 25.92 -18.79
N THR A 326 12.76 25.25 -19.45
CA THR A 326 12.63 23.88 -19.97
C THR A 326 13.80 23.04 -19.50
N GLY A 327 13.54 21.77 -19.17
CA GLY A 327 14.57 20.85 -18.66
C GLY A 327 15.07 21.17 -17.25
N ALA A 328 14.37 22.03 -16.51
CA ALA A 328 14.66 22.29 -15.11
C ALA A 328 14.53 21.01 -14.27
N THR A 329 15.42 20.83 -13.30
CA THR A 329 15.48 19.63 -12.47
C THR A 329 15.65 20.02 -11.01
N VAL A 330 14.81 19.50 -10.12
CA VAL A 330 15.04 19.56 -8.68
C VAL A 330 15.84 18.35 -8.23
N ARG A 331 16.81 18.57 -7.33
CA ARG A 331 17.70 17.53 -6.80
C ARG A 331 17.76 17.60 -5.28
N TRP A 332 17.78 16.43 -4.65
CA TRP A 332 17.87 16.30 -3.19
C TRP A 332 18.64 15.03 -2.81
N ASN A 333 19.17 15.01 -1.61
CA ASN A 333 19.65 13.79 -0.96
C ASN A 333 18.50 13.19 -0.17
N GLY A 334 18.24 11.89 -0.35
CA GLY A 334 17.30 11.16 0.46
C GLY A 334 17.80 11.05 1.89
N GLY A 335 16.92 11.21 2.87
CA GLY A 335 17.22 10.92 4.26
C GLY A 335 17.27 9.40 4.52
N LEU A 336 17.81 9.00 5.68
CA LEU A 336 17.72 7.63 6.15
C LEU A 336 16.26 7.19 6.22
N TRP A 337 16.01 5.92 5.90
CA TRP A 337 14.68 5.27 5.92
C TRP A 337 13.67 5.82 4.92
N ALA A 338 14.05 6.80 4.11
CA ALA A 338 13.19 7.31 3.03
C ALA A 338 13.26 6.36 1.82
N HIS A 339 12.12 5.85 1.40
CA HIS A 339 12.03 4.85 0.32
C HIS A 339 11.46 5.42 -0.97
N VAL A 340 10.51 6.36 -0.86
CA VAL A 340 9.88 7.06 -1.97
C VAL A 340 9.65 8.53 -1.59
N TYR A 341 9.37 9.36 -2.61
CA TYR A 341 9.29 10.80 -2.42
C TYR A 341 8.12 11.40 -3.19
N ASP A 342 7.41 12.34 -2.57
CA ASP A 342 6.49 13.24 -3.26
C ASP A 342 7.18 14.57 -3.53
N VAL A 343 7.01 15.08 -4.75
CA VAL A 343 7.57 16.36 -5.20
C VAL A 343 6.43 17.35 -5.33
N TYR A 344 6.52 18.44 -4.59
CA TYR A 344 5.58 19.56 -4.66
C TYR A 344 6.27 20.77 -5.29
N LEU A 345 5.57 21.42 -6.21
CA LEU A 345 6.02 22.65 -6.87
C LEU A 345 4.83 23.59 -7.04
N ASP A 346 5.00 24.87 -6.70
CA ASP A 346 3.94 25.85 -6.81
C ASP A 346 4.52 27.26 -6.98
N THR A 347 3.70 28.24 -7.34
CA THR A 347 4.07 29.66 -7.38
C THR A 347 3.78 30.38 -6.05
N VAL A 348 3.17 29.70 -5.06
CA VAL A 348 2.91 30.25 -3.74
C VAL A 348 3.91 29.73 -2.69
N PRO A 349 4.25 30.53 -1.64
CA PRO A 349 5.29 30.17 -0.66
C PRO A 349 5.07 28.86 0.11
N ASN A 350 3.85 28.33 0.16
CA ASN A 350 3.57 27.01 0.74
C ASN A 350 3.06 26.07 -0.37
N PRO A 351 3.95 25.39 -1.11
CA PRO A 351 3.56 24.61 -2.28
C PRO A 351 2.63 23.47 -1.90
N GLN A 352 1.46 23.42 -2.54
CA GLN A 352 0.45 22.38 -2.37
C GLN A 352 0.29 21.54 -3.63
N GLN A 353 0.73 22.02 -4.79
CA GLN A 353 0.61 21.29 -6.05
C GLN A 353 1.59 20.11 -6.07
N LEU A 354 1.06 18.89 -6.06
CA LEU A 354 1.81 17.66 -6.21
C LEU A 354 2.14 17.47 -7.71
N VAL A 355 3.43 17.54 -8.06
CA VAL A 355 3.90 17.37 -9.45
C VAL A 355 4.45 15.97 -9.72
N ALA A 356 4.82 15.23 -8.67
CA ALA A 356 5.16 13.82 -8.77
C ALA A 356 4.89 13.12 -7.45
N GLN A 357 4.22 11.97 -7.53
CA GLN A 357 3.88 11.13 -6.40
C GLN A 357 4.71 9.85 -6.43
N ASP A 358 5.11 9.38 -5.25
CA ASP A 358 5.81 8.09 -5.07
C ASP A 358 6.98 7.91 -6.05
N VAL A 359 7.77 8.98 -6.24
CA VAL A 359 8.97 8.91 -7.07
C VAL A 359 9.86 7.81 -6.49
N ALA A 360 9.72 6.62 -7.06
CA ALA A 360 10.35 5.40 -6.59
C ALA A 360 11.81 5.38 -7.05
N LEU A 361 12.68 5.76 -6.17
CA LEU A 361 14.11 5.69 -6.40
C LEU A 361 14.74 4.49 -5.67
N GLY A 362 13.89 3.68 -5.04
CA GLY A 362 14.31 2.65 -4.11
C GLY A 362 14.96 3.27 -2.85
N PRO A 363 15.20 2.50 -1.82
CA PRO A 363 15.95 2.99 -0.68
C PRO A 363 17.36 3.32 -1.12
N SER A 364 17.84 4.49 -0.72
CA SER A 364 19.25 4.85 -0.92
C SER A 364 20.13 3.93 -0.09
N GLN A 365 21.20 3.45 -0.69
CA GLN A 365 22.23 2.71 0.04
C GLN A 365 23.09 3.65 0.89
N THR A 366 23.08 4.94 0.57
CA THR A 366 23.80 5.98 1.28
C THR A 366 22.98 7.25 1.39
N THR A 367 23.22 8.05 2.43
CA THR A 367 22.60 9.37 2.61
C THR A 367 23.04 10.40 1.56
N SER A 368 24.09 10.10 0.80
CA SER A 368 24.68 10.97 -0.23
C SER A 368 24.11 10.74 -1.65
N ASP A 369 23.21 9.77 -1.84
CA ASP A 369 22.62 9.54 -3.15
C ASP A 369 21.77 10.74 -3.58
N ASN A 370 22.19 11.42 -4.64
CA ASN A 370 21.43 12.50 -5.25
C ASN A 370 20.20 11.94 -5.98
N LYS A 371 19.03 12.32 -5.50
CA LYS A 371 17.75 12.07 -6.16
C LYS A 371 17.42 13.26 -7.06
N SER A 372 16.67 13.02 -8.14
CA SER A 372 16.30 14.11 -9.05
C SER A 372 14.94 13.87 -9.69
N TYR A 373 14.26 14.98 -10.00
CA TYR A 373 13.03 14.97 -10.76
C TYR A 373 13.06 16.10 -11.81
N SER A 374 12.78 15.76 -13.06
CA SER A 374 12.71 16.74 -14.16
C SER A 374 11.33 17.39 -14.17
N LEU A 375 11.32 18.71 -14.05
CA LEU A 375 10.10 19.49 -14.04
C LEU A 375 9.54 19.65 -15.47
N ALA A 376 8.22 19.74 -15.57
CA ALA A 376 7.54 20.21 -16.77
C ALA A 376 8.03 21.63 -17.14
N PRO A 377 7.81 22.09 -18.37
CA PRO A 377 8.15 23.46 -18.75
C PRO A 377 7.53 24.48 -17.79
N LEU A 378 8.34 25.46 -17.39
CA LEU A 378 8.04 26.48 -16.40
C LEU A 378 7.81 27.84 -17.07
N GLN A 379 7.06 28.72 -16.40
CA GLN A 379 6.83 30.09 -16.88
C GLN A 379 8.09 30.94 -16.74
N PRO A 380 8.43 31.82 -17.72
CA PRO A 380 9.56 32.74 -17.63
C PRO A 380 9.41 33.75 -16.50
N GLY A 381 10.52 34.14 -15.88
CA GLY A 381 10.57 35.18 -14.84
C GLY A 381 9.72 34.93 -13.60
N THR A 382 9.32 33.67 -13.38
CA THR A 382 8.38 33.26 -12.34
C THR A 382 9.11 32.63 -11.19
N THR A 383 8.73 33.00 -9.96
CA THR A 383 9.27 32.37 -8.74
C THR A 383 8.44 31.15 -8.40
N TYR A 384 9.11 30.00 -8.31
CA TYR A 384 8.55 28.73 -7.89
C TYR A 384 9.05 28.36 -6.50
N TYR A 385 8.16 27.78 -5.70
CA TYR A 385 8.45 27.20 -4.40
C TYR A 385 8.31 25.69 -4.50
N TRP A 386 9.22 24.95 -3.88
CA TRP A 386 9.18 23.49 -3.94
C TRP A 386 9.56 22.86 -2.60
N LYS A 387 9.00 21.66 -2.36
CA LYS A 387 9.34 20.83 -1.23
C LYS A 387 9.29 19.37 -1.62
N ILE A 388 10.09 18.57 -0.92
CA ILE A 388 10.09 17.10 -1.03
C ILE A 388 9.49 16.53 0.26
N VAL A 389 8.61 15.57 0.13
CA VAL A 389 8.11 14.77 1.25
C VAL A 389 8.71 13.38 1.14
N SER A 390 9.57 13.03 2.09
CA SER A 390 10.14 11.68 2.22
C SER A 390 9.11 10.74 2.82
N LYS A 391 9.02 9.51 2.31
CA LYS A 391 8.06 8.49 2.77
C LYS A 391 8.75 7.13 2.93
N THR A 392 8.31 6.35 3.92
CA THR A 392 8.67 4.93 4.07
C THR A 392 7.61 4.03 3.42
N MET A 393 7.94 2.78 3.16
CA MET A 393 6.98 1.80 2.67
C MET A 393 5.93 1.44 3.73
N ALA A 394 6.21 1.66 5.02
CA ALA A 394 5.23 1.56 6.12
C ALA A 394 4.23 2.72 6.17
N GLY A 395 4.46 3.81 5.40
CA GLY A 395 3.55 4.95 5.27
C GLY A 395 3.89 6.14 6.18
N ALA A 396 4.99 6.11 6.92
CA ALA A 396 5.46 7.29 7.65
C ALA A 396 6.00 8.34 6.67
N THR A 397 5.76 9.63 6.95
CA THR A 397 6.15 10.74 6.08
C THR A 397 6.83 11.86 6.86
N ILE A 398 7.73 12.58 6.19
CA ILE A 398 8.31 13.82 6.71
C ILE A 398 8.56 14.81 5.58
N ALA A 399 8.09 16.05 5.74
CA ALA A 399 8.33 17.12 4.78
C ALA A 399 9.71 17.74 4.99
N GLY A 400 10.42 17.98 3.89
CA GLY A 400 11.62 18.80 3.85
C GLY A 400 11.30 20.31 3.98
N PRO A 401 12.33 21.17 3.99
CA PRO A 401 12.12 22.61 3.96
C PRO A 401 11.48 23.05 2.64
N VAL A 402 10.90 24.22 2.60
CA VAL A 402 10.48 24.86 1.35
C VAL A 402 11.64 25.71 0.81
N TRP A 403 12.04 25.44 -0.43
CA TRP A 403 13.00 26.25 -1.19
C TRP A 403 12.31 26.94 -2.35
N SER A 404 12.91 27.97 -2.87
CA SER A 404 12.42 28.67 -4.05
C SER A 404 13.52 28.87 -5.09
N PHE A 405 13.09 29.09 -6.34
CA PHE A 405 13.94 29.56 -7.42
C PHE A 405 13.10 30.41 -8.38
N THR A 406 13.75 31.28 -9.13
CA THR A 406 13.11 32.12 -10.16
C THR A 406 13.64 31.74 -11.52
N THR A 407 12.76 31.52 -12.49
CA THR A 407 13.11 31.18 -13.87
C THR A 407 13.74 32.36 -14.63
N ALA A 408 14.52 32.05 -15.65
CA ALA A 408 15.07 33.05 -16.57
C ALA A 408 13.95 33.71 -17.41
N GLY A 409 14.26 34.93 -17.93
CA GLY A 409 13.33 35.69 -18.76
C GLY A 409 12.55 36.76 -17.98
N THR A 410 11.76 37.52 -18.68
CA THR A 410 10.81 38.48 -18.10
C THR A 410 9.44 37.81 -18.03
N PRO A 411 8.66 38.05 -16.98
CA PRO A 411 7.27 37.60 -16.93
C PRO A 411 6.54 38.11 -18.18
N SER A 412 5.81 37.25 -18.85
CA SER A 412 5.00 37.65 -19.99
C SER A 412 4.01 38.74 -19.52
N GLY A 413 4.26 39.99 -19.93
CA GLY A 413 3.57 41.26 -19.78
C GLY A 413 2.29 41.34 -18.93
N GLY A 414 2.39 41.16 -17.62
CA GLY A 414 1.30 41.36 -16.65
C GLY A 414 1.76 40.92 -15.25
N GLY A 415 1.13 41.46 -14.20
CA GLY A 415 1.39 41.09 -12.81
C GLY A 415 0.94 39.64 -12.51
N PRO A 416 1.40 39.07 -11.36
CA PRO A 416 0.97 37.74 -10.90
C PRO A 416 -0.56 37.69 -10.76
N LEU A 417 -1.12 36.48 -10.87
CA LEU A 417 -2.55 36.27 -10.59
C LEU A 417 -2.87 36.65 -9.13
N PRO A 418 -4.00 37.30 -8.87
CA PRO A 418 -4.41 37.62 -7.49
C PRO A 418 -4.85 36.33 -6.77
N SER A 419 -4.47 36.20 -5.49
CA SER A 419 -5.02 35.08 -4.68
C SER A 419 -6.55 35.15 -4.63
N PRO A 420 -7.28 34.03 -4.74
CA PRO A 420 -6.84 32.62 -4.76
C PRO A 420 -6.68 32.00 -6.18
N TRP A 421 -6.51 32.80 -7.23
CA TRP A 421 -6.41 32.31 -8.60
C TRP A 421 -5.10 31.57 -8.87
N LEU A 422 -5.21 30.43 -9.53
CA LEU A 422 -4.13 29.57 -10.04
C LEU A 422 -4.28 29.39 -11.54
N ASP A 423 -3.26 28.91 -12.24
CA ASP A 423 -3.36 28.54 -13.65
C ASP A 423 -2.67 27.22 -13.94
N ALA A 424 -3.16 26.50 -14.95
CA ALA A 424 -2.58 25.24 -15.43
C ALA A 424 -3.00 24.94 -16.85
N ASP A 425 -2.15 24.22 -17.57
CA ASP A 425 -2.53 23.54 -18.80
C ASP A 425 -3.30 22.25 -18.50
N VAL A 426 -4.36 22.01 -19.24
CA VAL A 426 -5.17 20.79 -19.17
C VAL A 426 -4.99 20.00 -20.45
N GLY A 427 -4.57 18.74 -20.34
CA GLY A 427 -4.35 17.86 -21.48
C GLY A 427 -3.11 18.17 -22.32
N ALA A 428 -3.06 17.65 -23.54
CA ALA A 428 -1.90 17.75 -24.44
C ALA A 428 -1.97 19.03 -25.27
N VAL A 429 -1.58 20.17 -24.70
CA VAL A 429 -1.69 21.49 -25.35
C VAL A 429 -0.64 21.75 -26.45
N GLY A 430 0.51 21.06 -26.39
CA GLY A 430 1.62 21.21 -27.37
C GLY A 430 2.49 22.45 -27.19
N ALA A 431 1.99 23.50 -26.53
CA ALA A 431 2.74 24.67 -26.08
C ALA A 431 2.17 25.14 -24.75
N PRO A 432 3.00 25.51 -23.76
CA PRO A 432 2.50 25.96 -22.47
C PRO A 432 1.69 27.27 -22.59
N GLY A 433 0.57 27.32 -21.87
CA GLY A 433 -0.19 28.54 -21.69
C GLY A 433 0.42 29.42 -20.59
N ASN A 434 -0.14 30.61 -20.42
CA ASN A 434 0.18 31.50 -19.31
C ASN A 434 -0.98 32.46 -19.02
N ALA A 435 -1.00 33.01 -17.81
CA ALA A 435 -1.96 34.02 -17.44
C ALA A 435 -1.34 35.15 -16.63
N SER A 436 -1.90 36.34 -16.74
CA SER A 436 -1.48 37.51 -15.99
C SER A 436 -2.68 38.38 -15.60
N PHE A 437 -2.53 39.14 -14.52
CA PHE A 437 -3.55 40.06 -14.07
C PHE A 437 -3.02 41.49 -13.97
N ASN A 438 -3.67 42.39 -14.68
CA ASN A 438 -3.49 43.83 -14.55
C ASN A 438 -4.84 44.45 -14.14
N ASN A 439 -5.02 44.61 -12.84
CA ASN A 439 -6.30 45.05 -12.27
C ASN A 439 -6.98 46.13 -13.13
N PRO A 440 -8.23 45.89 -13.58
CA PRO A 440 -9.10 44.75 -13.26
C PRO A 440 -9.15 43.63 -14.31
N ALA A 441 -8.17 43.49 -15.20
CA ALA A 441 -8.21 42.61 -16.37
C ALA A 441 -7.24 41.41 -16.26
N PHE A 442 -7.72 40.23 -16.64
CA PHE A 442 -6.91 39.05 -16.90
C PHE A 442 -6.55 38.99 -18.37
N THR A 443 -5.29 38.64 -18.66
CA THR A 443 -4.83 38.26 -19.99
C THR A 443 -4.40 36.79 -19.91
N VAL A 444 -5.02 35.95 -20.71
CA VAL A 444 -4.81 34.50 -20.69
C VAL A 444 -4.41 34.04 -22.10
N ALA A 445 -3.26 33.35 -22.20
CA ALA A 445 -2.79 32.74 -23.44
C ALA A 445 -2.88 31.22 -23.30
N GLY A 446 -3.63 30.53 -24.17
CA GLY A 446 -3.81 29.08 -24.13
C GLY A 446 -3.62 28.45 -25.52
N ALA A 447 -2.87 27.33 -25.56
CA ALA A 447 -2.81 26.43 -26.68
C ALA A 447 -3.79 25.27 -26.52
N GLY A 448 -3.88 24.39 -27.50
CA GLY A 448 -4.61 23.13 -27.43
C GLY A 448 -5.55 22.87 -28.58
N ALA A 449 -5.76 21.61 -28.91
CA ALA A 449 -6.55 21.18 -30.04
C ALA A 449 -8.04 21.52 -29.89
N ASP A 450 -8.63 21.34 -28.71
CA ASP A 450 -10.02 21.71 -28.44
C ASP A 450 -10.41 21.47 -26.96
N VAL A 451 -11.57 22.03 -26.56
CA VAL A 451 -12.34 21.62 -25.38
C VAL A 451 -13.57 20.87 -25.91
N TRP A 452 -13.37 19.61 -26.31
CA TRP A 452 -14.39 18.82 -27.00
C TRP A 452 -14.06 17.31 -26.94
N GLY A 453 -15.02 16.46 -27.36
CA GLY A 453 -14.86 15.00 -27.41
C GLY A 453 -14.77 14.38 -26.02
N THR A 454 -13.87 13.46 -25.85
CA THR A 454 -13.67 12.73 -24.58
C THR A 454 -12.50 13.28 -23.74
N ALA A 455 -11.69 14.19 -24.32
CA ALA A 455 -10.53 14.79 -23.64
C ALA A 455 -10.29 16.22 -24.16
N ASP A 456 -9.97 17.13 -23.25
CA ASP A 456 -9.75 18.56 -23.50
C ASP A 456 -8.26 18.87 -23.63
N ALA A 457 -7.93 19.95 -24.38
CA ALA A 457 -6.61 20.55 -24.42
C ALA A 457 -6.73 22.07 -24.43
N PHE A 458 -6.37 22.74 -23.32
CA PHE A 458 -6.55 24.19 -23.15
C PHE A 458 -5.78 24.72 -21.93
N HIS A 459 -5.70 26.05 -21.77
CA HIS A 459 -5.17 26.69 -20.56
C HIS A 459 -6.31 27.17 -19.66
N PHE A 460 -6.20 26.92 -18.34
CA PHE A 460 -7.22 27.18 -17.34
C PHE A 460 -6.71 28.04 -16.20
N VAL A 461 -7.33 29.19 -15.98
CA VAL A 461 -7.11 30.07 -14.82
C VAL A 461 -8.26 29.85 -13.85
N TYR A 462 -7.99 29.33 -12.65
CA TYR A 462 -9.03 28.75 -11.80
C TYR A 462 -8.80 29.01 -10.30
N GLN A 463 -9.87 28.79 -9.54
CA GLN A 463 -9.85 28.66 -8.08
C GLN A 463 -10.76 27.51 -7.65
N PRO A 464 -10.56 26.93 -6.44
CA PRO A 464 -11.50 25.98 -5.87
C PRO A 464 -12.88 26.58 -5.64
N LEU A 465 -13.91 25.77 -5.83
CA LEU A 465 -15.30 26.10 -5.48
C LEU A 465 -15.91 24.93 -4.70
N ASP A 466 -16.24 25.15 -3.46
CA ASP A 466 -16.97 24.20 -2.63
C ASP A 466 -18.48 24.50 -2.69
N GLY A 467 -19.26 23.50 -3.12
CA GLY A 467 -20.72 23.61 -3.26
C GLY A 467 -21.17 24.45 -4.46
N ASN A 468 -22.09 25.38 -4.21
CA ASN A 468 -22.70 26.24 -5.24
C ASN A 468 -21.88 27.49 -5.51
N GLY A 469 -21.95 28.00 -6.72
CA GLY A 469 -21.30 29.25 -7.06
C GLY A 469 -21.61 29.72 -8.46
N THR A 470 -21.29 30.99 -8.71
CA THR A 470 -21.45 31.61 -10.01
C THR A 470 -20.17 32.32 -10.42
N ILE A 471 -19.74 32.10 -11.63
CA ILE A 471 -18.70 32.91 -12.26
C ILE A 471 -19.29 33.78 -13.36
N VAL A 472 -18.90 35.05 -13.34
CA VAL A 472 -19.22 36.03 -14.39
C VAL A 472 -17.91 36.60 -14.94
N ALA A 473 -17.78 36.71 -16.23
CA ALA A 473 -16.68 37.42 -16.88
C ALA A 473 -17.13 38.04 -18.21
N ARG A 474 -16.54 39.15 -18.57
CA ARG A 474 -16.61 39.70 -19.93
C ARG A 474 -15.36 39.20 -20.69
N VAL A 475 -15.57 38.45 -21.74
CA VAL A 475 -14.51 38.13 -22.70
C VAL A 475 -14.35 39.33 -23.60
N GLY A 476 -13.29 40.10 -23.41
CA GLY A 476 -13.03 41.34 -24.16
C GLY A 476 -12.53 41.06 -25.57
N SER A 477 -11.65 40.06 -25.73
CA SER A 477 -11.08 39.62 -27.01
C SER A 477 -10.71 38.15 -27.02
N VAL A 478 -10.68 37.54 -28.20
CA VAL A 478 -10.12 36.21 -28.48
C VAL A 478 -9.30 36.31 -29.77
N GLN A 479 -8.01 36.01 -29.70
CA GLN A 479 -7.13 35.96 -30.88
C GLN A 479 -7.58 34.84 -31.80
N ASN A 480 -7.83 35.21 -33.10
CA ASN A 480 -8.34 34.27 -34.09
C ASN A 480 -7.22 33.41 -34.70
N THR A 481 -6.76 32.40 -33.92
CA THR A 481 -5.83 31.36 -34.40
C THR A 481 -6.54 30.31 -35.25
N ALA A 482 -7.83 30.08 -34.96
CA ALA A 482 -8.77 29.27 -35.73
C ALA A 482 -10.18 29.78 -35.47
N ALA A 483 -11.11 29.50 -36.38
CA ALA A 483 -12.50 29.97 -36.26
C ALA A 483 -13.17 29.53 -34.94
N TRP A 484 -12.74 28.41 -34.38
CA TRP A 484 -13.19 27.88 -33.08
C TRP A 484 -12.17 28.11 -31.96
N ALA A 485 -11.14 28.98 -32.17
CA ALA A 485 -10.41 29.50 -30.98
C ALA A 485 -11.41 30.10 -30.02
N LYS A 486 -11.33 29.75 -28.74
CA LYS A 486 -12.41 30.02 -27.76
C LYS A 486 -11.89 30.47 -26.42
N ALA A 487 -12.66 31.32 -25.77
CA ALA A 487 -12.45 31.79 -24.41
C ALA A 487 -13.78 31.89 -23.67
N GLY A 488 -13.78 31.69 -22.36
CA GLY A 488 -14.99 31.78 -21.55
C GLY A 488 -14.80 31.35 -20.11
N VAL A 489 -15.93 31.08 -19.46
CA VAL A 489 -15.99 30.66 -18.05
C VAL A 489 -16.33 29.18 -17.95
N MET A 490 -15.65 28.48 -17.04
CA MET A 490 -15.76 27.02 -16.90
C MET A 490 -15.92 26.62 -15.44
N ILE A 491 -16.70 25.54 -15.22
CA ILE A 491 -16.74 24.76 -13.98
C ILE A 491 -16.41 23.31 -14.36
N ARG A 492 -15.44 22.67 -13.66
CA ARG A 492 -15.03 21.30 -13.95
C ARG A 492 -14.65 20.52 -12.68
N SER A 493 -14.80 19.17 -12.73
CA SER A 493 -14.56 18.31 -11.57
C SER A 493 -13.09 18.25 -11.17
N SER A 494 -12.14 18.32 -12.10
CA SER A 494 -10.71 18.28 -11.84
C SER A 494 -9.89 18.82 -13.03
N LEU A 495 -8.54 18.86 -12.90
CA LEU A 495 -7.61 19.19 -13.99
C LEU A 495 -7.40 18.05 -15.01
N SER A 496 -8.00 16.87 -14.82
CA SER A 496 -7.89 15.78 -15.77
C SER A 496 -8.53 16.15 -17.11
N ALA A 497 -7.87 15.83 -18.23
CA ALA A 497 -8.35 16.17 -19.58
C ALA A 497 -9.77 15.66 -19.87
N GLY A 498 -10.14 14.48 -19.33
CA GLY A 498 -11.46 13.88 -19.50
C GLY A 498 -12.52 14.31 -18.48
N SER A 499 -12.24 15.26 -17.59
CA SER A 499 -13.17 15.68 -16.52
C SER A 499 -14.55 16.07 -17.01
N ALA A 500 -15.58 15.74 -16.23
CA ALA A 500 -16.91 16.35 -16.34
C ALA A 500 -16.78 17.86 -16.20
N GLN A 501 -17.45 18.62 -17.09
CA GLN A 501 -17.32 20.08 -17.12
C GLN A 501 -18.51 20.77 -17.79
N GLY A 502 -18.73 22.04 -17.44
CA GLY A 502 -19.57 22.98 -18.17
C GLY A 502 -18.74 24.20 -18.58
N PHE A 503 -18.71 24.53 -19.85
CA PHE A 503 -17.95 25.62 -20.46
C PHE A 503 -18.85 26.57 -21.23
N MET A 504 -19.07 27.76 -20.70
CA MET A 504 -19.75 28.83 -21.39
C MET A 504 -18.74 29.73 -22.09
N LEU A 505 -18.75 29.77 -23.41
CA LEU A 505 -17.67 30.32 -24.23
C LEU A 505 -18.18 31.26 -25.33
N VAL A 506 -17.28 32.10 -25.82
CA VAL A 506 -17.38 32.77 -27.11
C VAL A 506 -16.16 32.39 -27.97
N SER A 507 -16.38 32.08 -29.25
CA SER A 507 -15.33 31.79 -30.22
C SER A 507 -14.92 33.01 -31.01
N ALA A 508 -13.72 32.93 -31.59
CA ALA A 508 -13.20 34.02 -32.41
C ALA A 508 -14.09 34.35 -33.64
N ALA A 509 -14.78 33.34 -34.22
CA ALA A 509 -15.57 33.54 -35.45
C ALA A 509 -16.86 32.72 -35.57
N LYS A 510 -17.22 31.95 -34.53
CA LYS A 510 -18.41 31.04 -34.52
C LYS A 510 -19.49 31.44 -33.51
N GLY A 511 -19.27 32.54 -32.76
CA GLY A 511 -20.22 33.05 -31.78
C GLY A 511 -20.15 32.32 -30.45
N VAL A 512 -21.24 32.33 -29.73
CA VAL A 512 -21.37 31.86 -28.36
C VAL A 512 -21.84 30.39 -28.32
N ALA A 513 -21.35 29.61 -27.34
CA ALA A 513 -21.84 28.25 -27.09
C ALA A 513 -21.70 27.86 -25.62
N PHE A 514 -22.57 26.95 -25.19
CA PHE A 514 -22.39 26.19 -23.97
C PHE A 514 -21.97 24.75 -24.31
N GLN A 515 -20.73 24.43 -24.07
CA GLN A 515 -20.17 23.08 -24.22
C GLN A 515 -20.08 22.39 -22.85
N ARG A 516 -20.37 21.10 -22.78
CA ARG A 516 -20.31 20.34 -21.50
C ARG A 516 -20.01 18.88 -21.75
N ARG A 517 -19.37 18.25 -20.76
CA ARG A 517 -19.15 16.81 -20.64
C ARG A 517 -19.83 16.35 -19.38
N LEU A 518 -20.83 15.43 -19.49
CA LEU A 518 -21.73 15.06 -18.41
C LEU A 518 -21.13 14.04 -17.43
N SER A 519 -20.05 13.36 -17.82
CA SER A 519 -19.33 12.39 -17.00
C SER A 519 -17.86 12.34 -17.39
N ASP A 520 -17.00 11.95 -16.49
CA ASP A 520 -15.57 11.79 -16.74
C ASP A 520 -15.34 10.80 -17.91
N GLY A 521 -14.53 11.20 -18.89
CA GLY A 521 -14.24 10.42 -20.09
C GLY A 521 -15.41 10.31 -21.10
N GLY A 522 -16.55 10.89 -20.80
CA GLY A 522 -17.71 10.92 -21.69
C GLY A 522 -17.56 11.86 -22.89
N PRO A 523 -18.43 11.76 -23.90
CA PRO A 523 -18.40 12.68 -25.03
C PRO A 523 -18.91 14.07 -24.63
N SER A 524 -18.39 15.11 -25.26
CA SER A 524 -18.89 16.47 -25.11
C SER A 524 -20.13 16.71 -25.94
N VAL A 525 -21.04 17.55 -25.44
CA VAL A 525 -22.24 18.05 -26.13
C VAL A 525 -22.25 19.58 -26.14
N GLY A 526 -22.88 20.20 -27.10
CA GLY A 526 -22.92 21.64 -27.24
C GLY A 526 -24.31 22.20 -27.56
N THR A 527 -24.61 23.37 -27.01
CA THR A 527 -25.79 24.15 -27.36
C THR A 527 -25.31 25.51 -27.85
N ALA A 528 -25.72 25.91 -29.05
CA ALA A 528 -25.36 27.20 -29.63
C ALA A 528 -26.12 28.33 -28.93
N GLY A 529 -25.41 29.42 -28.68
CA GLY A 529 -25.98 30.73 -28.28
C GLY A 529 -26.08 31.67 -29.47
N SER A 530 -25.85 32.97 -29.27
CA SER A 530 -25.85 33.98 -30.32
C SER A 530 -24.62 33.87 -31.19
N LEU A 531 -24.71 34.33 -32.44
CA LEU A 531 -23.58 34.44 -33.35
C LEU A 531 -22.69 35.68 -33.11
N SER A 532 -22.89 36.34 -31.94
CA SER A 532 -22.14 37.56 -31.61
C SER A 532 -20.65 37.23 -31.28
N PRO A 533 -19.72 38.01 -31.87
CA PRO A 533 -18.29 37.89 -31.54
C PRO A 533 -17.99 38.57 -30.18
N PRO A 534 -16.74 38.44 -29.66
CA PRO A 534 -16.30 39.30 -28.54
C PRO A 534 -16.37 40.80 -28.90
N PRO A 535 -16.62 41.72 -27.95
CA PRO A 535 -16.73 41.45 -26.52
C PRO A 535 -18.09 40.88 -26.13
N ARG A 536 -18.09 39.90 -25.19
CA ARG A 536 -19.32 39.26 -24.73
C ARG A 536 -19.22 38.88 -23.24
N TRP A 537 -20.31 39.05 -22.49
CA TRP A 537 -20.42 38.63 -21.11
C TRP A 537 -20.87 37.16 -21.02
N MET A 538 -20.18 36.39 -20.19
CA MET A 538 -20.46 34.98 -19.90
C MET A 538 -20.77 34.80 -18.45
N LYS A 539 -21.78 33.99 -18.13
CA LYS A 539 -22.12 33.59 -16.77
C LYS A 539 -22.40 32.10 -16.72
N LEU A 540 -21.83 31.45 -15.72
CA LEU A 540 -22.05 30.05 -15.44
C LEU A 540 -22.39 29.88 -13.95
N THR A 541 -23.48 29.22 -13.66
CA THR A 541 -23.99 29.04 -12.28
C THR A 541 -24.08 27.54 -12.01
N ARG A 542 -23.53 27.13 -10.87
CA ARG A 542 -23.74 25.80 -10.29
C ARG A 542 -24.74 25.88 -9.14
N SER A 543 -25.75 24.99 -9.18
CA SER A 543 -26.72 24.78 -8.10
C SER A 543 -26.93 23.28 -7.92
N GLY A 544 -26.24 22.68 -6.92
CA GLY A 544 -26.14 21.24 -6.78
C GLY A 544 -25.43 20.63 -7.99
N ASP A 545 -26.07 19.68 -8.63
CA ASP A 545 -25.61 19.03 -9.86
C ASP A 545 -26.07 19.75 -11.15
N THR A 546 -26.77 20.87 -11.04
CA THR A 546 -27.26 21.65 -12.20
C THR A 546 -26.29 22.77 -12.54
N ILE A 547 -25.84 22.81 -13.78
CA ILE A 547 -25.02 23.87 -14.37
C ILE A 547 -25.87 24.63 -15.38
N THR A 548 -26.05 25.95 -15.16
CA THR A 548 -26.81 26.83 -16.04
C THR A 548 -25.92 27.92 -16.65
N ALA A 549 -25.97 28.06 -17.96
CA ALA A 549 -25.13 28.95 -18.77
C ALA A 549 -25.94 30.10 -19.35
N PHE A 550 -25.36 31.30 -19.25
CA PHE A 550 -26.00 32.55 -19.76
C PHE A 550 -24.98 33.38 -20.55
N GLU A 551 -25.51 34.12 -21.54
CA GLU A 551 -24.79 35.17 -22.26
C GLU A 551 -25.45 36.53 -22.04
N SER A 552 -24.69 37.62 -22.23
CA SER A 552 -25.20 38.98 -22.20
C SER A 552 -24.35 39.90 -23.09
N GLY A 553 -24.99 40.94 -23.66
CA GLY A 553 -24.28 41.99 -24.37
C GLY A 553 -23.80 43.13 -23.46
N ASP A 554 -24.47 43.34 -22.34
CA ASP A 554 -24.31 44.51 -21.44
C ASP A 554 -23.87 44.13 -20.00
N GLY A 555 -23.86 42.84 -19.67
CA GLY A 555 -23.54 42.34 -18.30
C GLY A 555 -24.68 42.49 -17.29
N THR A 556 -25.83 43.02 -17.70
CA THR A 556 -27.00 43.26 -16.86
C THR A 556 -28.21 42.44 -17.29
N SER A 557 -28.47 42.37 -18.60
CA SER A 557 -29.55 41.59 -19.19
C SER A 557 -29.06 40.24 -19.67
N TRP A 558 -29.51 39.18 -19.01
CA TRP A 558 -28.95 37.81 -19.23
C TRP A 558 -29.93 36.92 -19.99
N THR A 559 -29.47 36.30 -21.07
CA THR A 559 -30.17 35.26 -21.81
C THR A 559 -29.61 33.89 -21.46
N GLN A 560 -30.45 33.00 -20.99
CA GLN A 560 -30.04 31.62 -20.76
C GLN A 560 -29.80 30.91 -22.08
N VAL A 561 -28.60 30.27 -22.22
CA VAL A 561 -28.26 29.48 -23.41
C VAL A 561 -28.71 28.03 -23.20
N ALA A 562 -28.41 27.44 -22.07
CA ALA A 562 -28.89 26.12 -21.68
C ALA A 562 -28.68 25.84 -20.20
N SER A 563 -29.26 24.75 -19.74
CA SER A 563 -29.04 24.17 -18.40
C SER A 563 -28.97 22.65 -18.52
N ASP A 564 -28.07 22.03 -17.77
CA ASP A 564 -27.95 20.57 -17.69
C ASP A 564 -27.66 20.12 -16.25
N THR A 565 -28.13 18.92 -15.93
CA THR A 565 -27.92 18.31 -14.59
C THR A 565 -27.08 17.06 -14.75
N PHE A 566 -25.91 17.04 -14.12
CA PHE A 566 -24.98 15.91 -14.11
C PHE A 566 -24.12 15.95 -12.86
N SER A 567 -23.78 14.75 -12.36
CA SER A 567 -23.09 14.60 -11.08
C SER A 567 -21.66 15.14 -11.14
N MET A 568 -21.34 16.00 -10.19
CA MET A 568 -20.00 16.55 -9.95
C MET A 568 -19.65 16.46 -8.46
N PRO A 569 -18.37 16.30 -8.09
CA PRO A 569 -17.94 16.37 -6.68
C PRO A 569 -18.42 17.65 -6.00
N SER A 570 -18.54 17.64 -4.67
CA SER A 570 -18.88 18.84 -3.88
C SER A 570 -17.84 19.95 -4.06
N SER A 571 -16.56 19.59 -4.14
CA SER A 571 -15.46 20.51 -4.47
C SER A 571 -15.11 20.38 -5.95
N VAL A 572 -15.11 21.48 -6.67
CA VAL A 572 -14.81 21.58 -8.11
C VAL A 572 -13.89 22.76 -8.38
N LEU A 573 -13.47 22.93 -9.63
CA LEU A 573 -12.68 24.07 -10.10
C LEU A 573 -13.57 25.02 -10.93
N ILE A 574 -13.48 26.31 -10.65
CA ILE A 574 -14.22 27.36 -11.34
C ILE A 574 -13.25 28.41 -11.88
N GLY A 575 -13.40 28.84 -13.16
CA GLY A 575 -12.40 29.74 -13.73
C GLY A 575 -12.60 30.14 -15.17
N LEU A 576 -11.52 30.69 -15.77
CA LEU A 576 -11.42 31.22 -17.13
C LEU A 576 -10.64 30.22 -18.01
N ALA A 577 -11.19 29.85 -19.15
CA ALA A 577 -10.59 28.85 -20.03
C ALA A 577 -10.32 29.41 -21.43
N VAL A 578 -9.13 29.09 -22.00
CA VAL A 578 -8.72 29.53 -23.33
C VAL A 578 -8.12 28.36 -24.11
N SER A 579 -8.65 28.09 -25.30
CA SER A 579 -8.08 27.12 -26.25
C SER A 579 -7.93 27.77 -27.64
N SER A 580 -6.74 27.61 -28.23
CA SER A 580 -6.45 28.12 -29.58
C SER A 580 -7.13 27.33 -30.69
N HIS A 581 -7.66 26.16 -30.43
CA HIS A 581 -8.11 25.17 -31.41
C HIS A 581 -7.01 24.69 -32.37
N VAL A 582 -5.73 24.85 -31.95
CA VAL A 582 -4.53 24.41 -32.69
C VAL A 582 -3.49 23.96 -31.65
N SER A 583 -3.12 22.70 -31.71
CA SER A 583 -2.06 22.19 -30.81
C SER A 583 -0.73 22.88 -31.08
N GLY A 584 -0.02 23.30 -30.03
CA GLY A 584 1.29 23.95 -30.12
C GLY A 584 1.26 25.43 -30.52
N VAL A 585 0.09 26.04 -30.74
CA VAL A 585 -0.07 27.48 -31.05
C VAL A 585 -0.94 28.11 -29.96
N THR A 586 -0.48 29.17 -29.30
CA THR A 586 -1.25 29.90 -28.29
C THR A 586 -2.20 30.91 -28.92
N SER A 587 -3.41 30.99 -28.37
CA SER A 587 -4.40 32.08 -28.58
C SER A 587 -4.49 32.91 -27.31
N THR A 588 -4.42 34.22 -27.45
CA THR A 588 -4.55 35.15 -26.33
C THR A 588 -5.97 35.68 -26.23
N ALA A 589 -6.54 35.68 -25.01
CA ALA A 589 -7.82 36.28 -24.70
C ALA A 589 -7.71 37.24 -23.51
N THR A 590 -8.57 38.28 -23.50
CA THR A 590 -8.67 39.20 -22.37
C THR A 590 -10.02 39.06 -21.68
N PHE A 591 -9.99 39.15 -20.35
CA PHE A 591 -11.18 39.08 -19.52
C PHE A 591 -11.22 40.25 -18.53
N ASP A 592 -12.35 40.87 -18.41
CA ASP A 592 -12.64 41.90 -17.40
C ASP A 592 -13.97 41.62 -16.69
N GLY A 593 -14.27 42.39 -15.64
CA GLY A 593 -15.48 42.19 -14.85
C GLY A 593 -15.59 40.78 -14.28
N VAL A 594 -14.45 40.12 -14.05
CA VAL A 594 -14.42 38.75 -13.51
C VAL A 594 -14.84 38.76 -12.05
N SER A 595 -15.86 38.01 -11.75
CA SER A 595 -16.33 37.79 -10.37
C SER A 595 -16.71 36.33 -10.15
N VAL A 596 -16.29 35.77 -9.04
CA VAL A 596 -16.77 34.51 -8.51
C VAL A 596 -17.52 34.78 -7.22
N THR A 597 -18.79 34.40 -7.19
CA THR A 597 -19.59 34.43 -5.97
C THR A 597 -19.87 33.03 -5.53
N THR A 598 -19.44 32.67 -4.34
CA THR A 598 -19.87 31.46 -3.66
C THR A 598 -21.22 31.77 -3.03
N SER A 599 -22.27 31.11 -3.48
CA SER A 599 -23.42 30.99 -2.61
C SER A 599 -23.00 29.95 -1.56
N ALA A 600 -22.72 30.41 -0.34
CA ALA A 600 -22.98 29.50 0.75
C ALA A 600 -24.42 29.02 0.47
N LEU A 601 -24.61 27.72 0.25
CA LEU A 601 -25.90 27.12 0.47
C LEU A 601 -26.38 27.74 1.79
N PRO A 602 -27.60 28.29 1.90
CA PRO A 602 -28.25 28.27 3.20
C PRO A 602 -28.03 26.83 3.65
N PRO A 603 -27.49 26.60 4.88
CA PRO A 603 -27.27 25.22 5.33
C PRO A 603 -28.51 24.47 4.87
N PRO A 604 -28.39 23.36 4.09
CA PRO A 604 -29.56 22.67 3.55
C PRO A 604 -30.51 22.61 4.73
N PRO A 605 -31.78 23.03 4.64
CA PRO A 605 -32.67 23.01 5.77
C PRO A 605 -32.41 21.65 6.39
N PRO A 606 -32.04 21.55 7.69
CA PRO A 606 -31.53 20.29 8.27
C PRO A 606 -32.43 19.21 7.72
N PRO A 607 -31.90 18.17 7.08
CA PRO A 607 -32.70 17.17 6.36
C PRO A 607 -33.85 16.87 7.29
N PRO A 608 -35.11 16.92 6.87
CA PRO A 608 -36.23 16.81 7.79
C PRO A 608 -35.91 15.65 8.71
N PRO A 609 -35.97 15.80 10.04
CA PRO A 609 -35.50 14.78 10.94
C PRO A 609 -36.04 13.45 10.42
N PRO A 610 -35.21 12.39 10.34
CA PRO A 610 -35.65 11.11 9.77
C PRO A 610 -37.00 10.78 10.43
N PRO A 611 -37.98 10.25 9.66
CA PRO A 611 -39.28 9.90 10.24
C PRO A 611 -39.04 9.07 11.50
N PRO A 612 -39.76 9.27 12.61
CA PRO A 612 -39.48 8.59 13.86
C PRO A 612 -39.51 7.06 13.66
N LEU A 613 -38.64 6.37 14.37
CA LEU A 613 -38.64 4.91 14.40
C LEU A 613 -39.97 4.37 14.98
N PRO A 614 -40.39 3.16 14.63
CA PRO A 614 -41.57 2.53 15.22
C PRO A 614 -41.47 2.43 16.75
N SER A 615 -42.61 2.43 17.44
CA SER A 615 -42.61 2.25 18.91
C SER A 615 -41.82 1.01 19.34
N GLY A 616 -40.98 1.18 20.33
CA GLY A 616 -40.10 0.11 20.86
C GLY A 616 -38.76 -0.06 20.13
N TRP A 617 -38.49 0.72 19.05
CA TRP A 617 -37.19 0.81 18.41
C TRP A 617 -36.40 2.01 18.91
N SER A 618 -35.11 1.82 18.99
CA SER A 618 -34.10 2.85 19.27
C SER A 618 -32.98 2.75 18.23
N ASP A 619 -32.16 3.76 18.13
CA ASP A 619 -30.93 3.71 17.34
C ASP A 619 -29.74 4.25 18.11
N ALA A 620 -28.56 3.76 17.78
CA ALA A 620 -27.32 4.22 18.37
C ALA A 620 -26.12 3.89 17.43
N ASP A 621 -25.08 4.70 17.57
CA ASP A 621 -23.77 4.36 17.03
C ASP A 621 -23.07 3.36 17.97
N VAL A 622 -22.44 2.34 17.39
CA VAL A 622 -21.64 1.33 18.10
C VAL A 622 -20.19 1.53 17.70
N GLY A 623 -19.31 1.69 18.70
CA GLY A 623 -17.88 1.84 18.51
C GLY A 623 -17.46 3.24 18.02
N ALA A 624 -16.25 3.34 17.43
CA ALA A 624 -15.66 4.60 17.03
C ALA A 624 -16.16 5.07 15.66
N VAL A 625 -17.27 5.84 15.63
CA VAL A 625 -17.78 6.53 14.44
C VAL A 625 -17.42 8.00 14.51
N SER A 626 -17.02 8.60 13.39
CA SER A 626 -16.65 10.04 13.33
C SER A 626 -17.84 10.91 12.96
N ILE A 627 -18.82 10.36 12.27
CA ILE A 627 -20.04 11.04 11.83
C ILE A 627 -21.22 10.25 12.41
N PRO A 628 -22.03 10.86 13.31
CA PRO A 628 -23.19 10.18 13.89
C PRO A 628 -24.12 9.63 12.81
N GLY A 629 -24.55 8.39 12.99
CA GLY A 629 -25.54 7.77 12.13
C GLY A 629 -26.96 8.24 12.46
N THR A 630 -27.91 7.85 11.62
CA THR A 630 -29.34 8.12 11.84
C THR A 630 -30.18 6.98 11.28
N ALA A 631 -31.32 6.70 11.91
CA ALA A 631 -32.30 5.76 11.40
C ALA A 631 -33.69 6.38 11.41
N GLY A 632 -34.52 6.03 10.43
CA GLY A 632 -35.90 6.48 10.34
C GLY A 632 -36.80 5.46 9.64
N PHE A 633 -38.13 5.52 9.88
CA PHE A 633 -39.10 4.64 9.29
C PHE A 633 -40.29 5.39 8.69
N ASN A 634 -40.55 5.23 7.41
CA ASN A 634 -41.62 5.95 6.70
C ASN A 634 -42.96 5.20 6.67
N GLY A 635 -43.13 4.14 7.48
CA GLY A 635 -44.33 3.29 7.49
C GLY A 635 -44.15 1.98 6.68
N SER A 636 -43.13 1.88 5.84
CA SER A 636 -42.84 0.67 5.05
C SER A 636 -41.36 0.32 4.99
N THR A 637 -40.49 1.31 5.02
CA THR A 637 -39.04 1.18 4.79
C THR A 637 -38.25 1.88 5.89
N PHE A 638 -37.28 1.19 6.44
CA PHE A 638 -36.23 1.78 7.28
C PHE A 638 -35.16 2.39 6.37
N SER A 639 -34.84 3.65 6.62
CA SER A 639 -33.71 4.34 6.00
C SER A 639 -32.65 4.50 7.08
N ILE A 640 -31.47 3.89 6.88
CA ILE A 640 -30.40 3.93 7.85
C ILE A 640 -29.18 4.56 7.19
N MET A 641 -28.60 5.57 7.83
CA MET A 641 -27.33 6.13 7.47
C MET A 641 -26.32 5.76 8.54
N GLY A 642 -25.20 5.16 8.15
CA GLY A 642 -24.14 4.77 9.06
C GLY A 642 -22.75 5.07 8.49
N GLN A 643 -21.83 5.44 9.38
CA GLN A 643 -20.41 5.56 9.10
C GLN A 643 -19.68 4.58 10.04
N GLY A 644 -18.56 4.06 9.61
CA GLY A 644 -17.71 3.20 10.45
C GLY A 644 -16.69 2.42 9.64
N ALA A 645 -15.61 2.05 10.31
CA ALA A 645 -14.52 1.32 9.68
C ALA A 645 -14.95 -0.08 9.24
N ASP A 646 -15.65 -0.83 10.10
CA ASP A 646 -16.21 -2.15 9.77
C ASP A 646 -17.07 -2.72 10.94
N ILE A 647 -17.83 -3.80 10.64
CA ILE A 647 -18.35 -4.77 11.62
C ILE A 647 -17.47 -6.01 11.48
N TRP A 648 -16.30 -6.00 12.13
CA TRP A 648 -15.26 -7.02 11.93
C TRP A 648 -14.16 -6.96 13.01
N GLY A 649 -13.31 -8.01 13.05
CA GLY A 649 -12.18 -8.07 13.98
C GLY A 649 -12.65 -8.23 15.43
N THR A 650 -12.02 -7.49 16.34
CA THR A 650 -12.32 -7.53 17.78
C THR A 650 -13.23 -6.40 18.25
N ALA A 651 -13.49 -5.40 17.39
CA ALA A 651 -14.34 -4.24 17.70
C ALA A 651 -15.02 -3.72 16.45
N ASP A 652 -16.32 -3.38 16.57
CA ASP A 652 -17.17 -2.89 15.49
C ASP A 652 -17.24 -1.37 15.47
N ALA A 653 -17.53 -0.79 14.28
CA ALA A 653 -17.87 0.63 14.11
C ALA A 653 -19.00 0.75 13.07
N PHE A 654 -20.24 1.10 13.52
CA PHE A 654 -21.43 1.11 12.66
C PHE A 654 -22.61 1.80 13.34
N HIS A 655 -23.70 2.03 12.58
CA HIS A 655 -24.98 2.50 13.13
C HIS A 655 -25.99 1.35 13.23
N TYR A 656 -26.74 1.29 14.35
CA TYR A 656 -27.64 0.20 14.70
C TYR A 656 -29.02 0.72 15.06
N ALA A 657 -30.04 0.34 14.32
CA ALA A 657 -31.45 0.50 14.68
C ALA A 657 -31.95 -0.82 15.28
N TYR A 658 -32.43 -0.81 16.53
CA TYR A 658 -32.62 -2.01 17.32
C TYR A 658 -33.78 -1.93 18.32
N ARG A 659 -34.16 -3.09 18.83
CA ARG A 659 -34.98 -3.23 20.04
C ARG A 659 -34.45 -4.39 20.89
N SER A 660 -34.81 -4.41 22.18
CA SER A 660 -34.53 -5.57 23.07
C SER A 660 -35.51 -6.71 22.82
N VAL A 661 -34.99 -7.95 22.88
CA VAL A 661 -35.78 -9.18 22.89
C VAL A 661 -35.20 -10.13 23.94
N THR A 662 -36.05 -11.07 24.47
CA THR A 662 -35.62 -12.05 25.43
C THR A 662 -36.01 -13.45 24.96
N GLY A 663 -35.04 -14.39 24.95
CA GLY A 663 -35.20 -15.76 24.47
C GLY A 663 -34.96 -15.94 22.98
N ASP A 664 -35.67 -16.90 22.41
CA ASP A 664 -35.59 -17.21 20.96
C ASP A 664 -36.22 -16.10 20.15
N ALA A 665 -35.65 -15.82 19.00
CA ALA A 665 -36.13 -14.76 18.12
C ALA A 665 -35.68 -14.96 16.67
N THR A 666 -36.47 -14.47 15.73
CA THR A 666 -36.11 -14.41 14.31
C THR A 666 -36.28 -12.98 13.81
N ILE A 667 -35.31 -12.46 13.05
CA ILE A 667 -35.45 -11.23 12.31
C ILE A 667 -35.28 -11.48 10.82
N ILE A 668 -36.15 -10.90 10.02
CA ILE A 668 -36.19 -10.94 8.56
C ILE A 668 -36.16 -9.51 8.05
N ALA A 669 -35.43 -9.26 6.97
CA ALA A 669 -35.49 -7.99 6.23
C ALA A 669 -35.09 -8.19 4.77
N ARG A 670 -35.64 -7.37 3.88
CA ARG A 670 -35.11 -7.17 2.55
C ARG A 670 -34.19 -5.95 2.58
N VAL A 671 -32.91 -6.16 2.32
CA VAL A 671 -31.96 -5.09 2.03
C VAL A 671 -32.24 -4.60 0.61
N ALA A 672 -33.02 -3.53 0.47
CA ALA A 672 -33.46 -3.01 -0.82
C ALA A 672 -32.35 -2.25 -1.54
N SER A 673 -31.49 -1.57 -0.79
CA SER A 673 -30.34 -0.82 -1.32
C SER A 673 -29.24 -0.65 -0.27
N VAL A 674 -27.99 -0.58 -0.74
CA VAL A 674 -26.80 -0.15 0.03
C VAL A 674 -26.02 0.78 -0.87
N GLN A 675 -25.76 2.01 -0.41
CA GLN A 675 -24.97 2.99 -1.14
C GLN A 675 -23.52 2.51 -1.25
N ASN A 676 -23.00 2.41 -2.46
CA ASN A 676 -21.68 1.89 -2.74
C ASN A 676 -20.59 2.97 -2.60
N VAL A 677 -20.32 3.43 -1.38
CA VAL A 677 -19.15 4.27 -1.06
C VAL A 677 -17.88 3.44 -0.89
N ASN A 678 -18.04 2.15 -0.63
CA ASN A 678 -17.02 1.12 -0.58
C ASN A 678 -17.68 -0.22 -0.95
N ALA A 679 -16.95 -1.09 -1.65
CA ALA A 679 -17.47 -2.41 -2.06
C ALA A 679 -17.95 -3.29 -0.89
N TRP A 680 -17.37 -3.08 0.31
CA TRP A 680 -17.75 -3.72 1.57
C TRP A 680 -18.70 -2.89 2.45
N ALA A 681 -19.19 -1.72 1.98
CA ALA A 681 -20.33 -1.09 2.64
C ALA A 681 -21.46 -2.11 2.73
N LYS A 682 -22.05 -2.30 3.92
CA LYS A 682 -22.96 -3.42 4.18
C LYS A 682 -24.09 -3.05 5.12
N ALA A 683 -25.27 -3.65 4.84
CA ALA A 683 -26.42 -3.56 5.72
C ALA A 683 -27.09 -4.94 5.88
N GLY A 684 -27.83 -5.13 6.96
CA GLY A 684 -28.52 -6.40 7.20
C GLY A 684 -29.14 -6.49 8.58
N VAL A 685 -29.43 -7.73 8.97
CA VAL A 685 -30.08 -8.05 10.25
C VAL A 685 -29.08 -8.62 11.25
N MET A 686 -29.11 -8.10 12.48
CA MET A 686 -28.14 -8.42 13.53
C MET A 686 -28.84 -8.77 14.86
N ILE A 687 -28.29 -9.74 15.58
CA ILE A 687 -28.55 -10.01 16.99
C ILE A 687 -27.22 -9.86 17.72
N ARG A 688 -27.16 -9.04 18.79
CA ARG A 688 -25.97 -8.82 19.59
C ARG A 688 -26.27 -8.71 21.08
N GLU A 689 -25.30 -9.09 21.90
CA GLU A 689 -25.51 -9.18 23.36
C GLU A 689 -25.60 -7.81 24.03
N THR A 690 -24.68 -6.89 23.70
CA THR A 690 -24.63 -5.52 24.22
C THR A 690 -24.38 -4.52 23.07
N LEU A 691 -24.44 -3.20 23.39
CA LEU A 691 -24.06 -2.14 22.44
C LEU A 691 -22.55 -1.84 22.46
N ASP A 692 -21.74 -2.57 23.22
CA ASP A 692 -20.30 -2.40 23.23
C ASP A 692 -19.68 -2.84 21.88
N ALA A 693 -18.65 -2.13 21.44
CA ALA A 693 -18.00 -2.41 20.15
C ALA A 693 -17.46 -3.86 20.03
N GLY A 694 -17.01 -4.43 21.14
CA GLY A 694 -16.49 -5.81 21.20
C GLY A 694 -17.53 -6.90 21.44
N SER A 695 -18.84 -6.56 21.49
CA SER A 695 -19.89 -7.51 21.87
C SER A 695 -19.97 -8.74 20.96
N ALA A 696 -20.27 -9.89 21.55
CA ALA A 696 -20.70 -11.08 20.80
C ALA A 696 -21.91 -10.73 19.93
N HIS A 697 -21.90 -11.18 18.66
CA HIS A 697 -22.96 -10.89 17.71
C HIS A 697 -23.07 -11.93 16.60
N ALA A 698 -24.24 -11.98 15.98
CA ALA A 698 -24.53 -12.67 14.73
C ALA A 698 -25.11 -11.65 13.73
N PHE A 699 -24.64 -11.62 12.49
CA PHE A 699 -24.99 -10.62 11.46
C PHE A 699 -25.16 -11.26 10.09
N ALA A 700 -26.41 -11.34 9.59
CA ALA A 700 -26.69 -11.71 8.21
C ALA A 700 -26.79 -10.44 7.36
N LEU A 701 -25.93 -10.29 6.36
CA LEU A 701 -25.70 -9.02 5.66
C LEU A 701 -25.75 -9.15 4.14
N VAL A 702 -25.97 -8.02 3.49
CA VAL A 702 -25.75 -7.81 2.05
C VAL A 702 -24.80 -6.63 1.88
N SER A 703 -23.72 -6.81 1.15
CA SER A 703 -22.77 -5.74 0.84
C SER A 703 -23.10 -5.05 -0.48
N ALA A 704 -22.58 -3.84 -0.66
CA ALA A 704 -22.80 -3.05 -1.87
C ALA A 704 -22.29 -3.76 -3.15
N ALA A 705 -21.16 -4.51 -3.07
CA ALA A 705 -20.57 -5.17 -4.24
C ALA A 705 -19.85 -6.51 -3.96
N LYS A 706 -19.94 -7.06 -2.74
CA LYS A 706 -19.24 -8.30 -2.34
C LYS A 706 -20.18 -9.46 -2.00
N GLY A 707 -21.47 -9.27 -2.20
CA GLY A 707 -22.50 -10.32 -2.01
C GLY A 707 -23.01 -10.41 -0.58
N VAL A 708 -23.60 -11.57 -0.27
CA VAL A 708 -24.25 -11.91 1.00
C VAL A 708 -23.26 -12.65 1.90
N ALA A 709 -23.33 -12.43 3.21
CA ALA A 709 -22.49 -13.17 4.17
C ALA A 709 -23.17 -13.30 5.53
N PHE A 710 -22.74 -14.30 6.28
CA PHE A 710 -22.98 -14.45 7.72
C PHE A 710 -21.70 -14.13 8.49
N GLN A 711 -21.64 -12.94 9.08
CA GLN A 711 -20.55 -12.53 9.97
C GLN A 711 -20.97 -12.66 11.42
N ARG A 712 -20.06 -13.11 12.29
CA ARG A 712 -20.33 -13.31 13.73
C ARG A 712 -19.08 -13.18 14.56
N ARG A 713 -19.26 -12.75 15.79
CA ARG A 713 -18.25 -12.76 16.87
C ARG A 713 -18.76 -13.66 17.97
N PRO A 714 -18.19 -14.87 18.15
CA PRO A 714 -18.73 -15.87 19.08
C PRO A 714 -18.55 -15.52 20.55
N THR A 715 -17.63 -14.66 20.90
CA THR A 715 -17.33 -14.24 22.30
C THR A 715 -17.00 -12.76 22.35
N ASP A 716 -17.31 -12.10 23.47
CA ASP A 716 -16.96 -10.69 23.69
C ASP A 716 -15.44 -10.47 23.53
N GLY A 717 -15.09 -9.43 22.76
CA GLY A 717 -13.70 -9.10 22.42
C GLY A 717 -13.01 -10.12 21.51
N GLY A 718 -13.68 -11.20 21.12
CA GLY A 718 -13.17 -12.21 20.20
C GLY A 718 -13.04 -11.72 18.76
N VAL A 719 -12.37 -12.49 17.92
CA VAL A 719 -12.21 -12.20 16.50
C VAL A 719 -13.48 -12.62 15.74
N SER A 720 -13.94 -11.76 14.84
CA SER A 720 -15.07 -12.07 13.95
C SER A 720 -14.70 -13.12 12.90
N VAL A 721 -15.67 -13.97 12.56
CA VAL A 721 -15.57 -14.97 11.48
C VAL A 721 -16.71 -14.77 10.47
N SER A 722 -16.51 -15.26 9.23
CA SER A 722 -17.47 -15.07 8.14
C SER A 722 -17.69 -16.36 7.35
N THR A 723 -18.94 -16.60 6.98
CA THR A 723 -19.33 -17.59 5.97
C THR A 723 -19.95 -16.85 4.78
N ALA A 724 -19.45 -17.11 3.58
CA ALA A 724 -19.96 -16.47 2.37
C ALA A 724 -21.28 -17.10 1.94
N GLY A 725 -22.24 -16.27 1.55
CA GLY A 725 -23.44 -16.63 0.82
C GLY A 725 -23.25 -16.44 -0.68
N THR A 726 -24.32 -16.05 -1.39
CA THR A 726 -24.24 -15.77 -2.82
C THR A 726 -23.55 -14.43 -3.10
N LEU A 727 -22.99 -14.28 -4.32
CA LEU A 727 -22.41 -13.00 -4.79
C LEU A 727 -23.48 -11.97 -5.22
N SER A 728 -24.73 -12.14 -4.75
CA SER A 728 -25.84 -11.24 -5.08
C SER A 728 -25.71 -9.92 -4.34
N THR A 729 -25.94 -8.82 -5.04
CA THR A 729 -26.05 -7.46 -4.49
C THR A 729 -27.50 -7.12 -4.15
N PRO A 730 -27.79 -6.01 -3.42
CA PRO A 730 -29.17 -5.57 -3.19
C PRO A 730 -29.95 -5.40 -4.51
N PRO A 731 -31.26 -5.69 -4.54
CA PRO A 731 -32.11 -6.13 -3.41
C PRO A 731 -31.96 -7.61 -3.07
N ARG A 732 -31.87 -7.93 -1.76
CA ARG A 732 -31.78 -9.32 -1.29
C ARG A 732 -32.41 -9.46 0.10
N TRP A 733 -33.10 -10.60 0.35
CA TRP A 733 -33.66 -10.92 1.66
C TRP A 733 -32.61 -11.63 2.53
N VAL A 734 -32.55 -11.26 3.80
CA VAL A 734 -31.73 -11.92 4.83
C VAL A 734 -32.56 -12.22 6.05
N LYS A 735 -32.28 -13.35 6.68
CA LYS A 735 -32.95 -13.85 7.88
C LYS A 735 -31.89 -14.32 8.87
N LEU A 736 -32.10 -14.00 10.15
CA LEU A 736 -31.28 -14.47 11.25
C LEU A 736 -32.20 -15.00 12.35
N THR A 737 -31.99 -16.24 12.73
CA THR A 737 -32.77 -16.95 13.75
C THR A 737 -31.89 -17.35 14.93
N ARG A 738 -32.34 -17.08 16.15
CA ARG A 738 -31.80 -17.58 17.41
C ARG A 738 -32.72 -18.62 18.00
N VAL A 739 -32.19 -19.80 18.36
CA VAL A 739 -32.86 -20.84 19.18
C VAL A 739 -31.87 -21.27 20.27
N GLY A 740 -32.10 -20.84 21.49
CA GLY A 740 -31.10 -20.95 22.56
C GLY A 740 -29.81 -20.23 22.22
N ASP A 741 -28.71 -20.97 22.19
CA ASP A 741 -27.39 -20.47 21.79
C ASP A 741 -27.07 -20.71 20.28
N GLN A 742 -27.97 -21.32 19.54
CA GLN A 742 -27.80 -21.59 18.12
C GLN A 742 -28.31 -20.41 17.28
N PHE A 743 -27.44 -19.83 16.43
CA PHE A 743 -27.77 -18.78 15.49
C PHE A 743 -27.65 -19.30 14.06
N THR A 744 -28.70 -19.12 13.26
CA THR A 744 -28.74 -19.56 11.85
C THR A 744 -29.06 -18.37 10.94
N ALA A 745 -28.19 -18.13 9.97
CA ALA A 745 -28.36 -17.10 8.93
C ALA A 745 -28.82 -17.74 7.62
N SER A 746 -29.78 -17.10 6.97
CA SER A 746 -30.30 -17.53 5.67
C SER A 746 -30.48 -16.34 4.72
N GLU A 747 -30.45 -16.60 3.41
CA GLU A 747 -30.73 -15.62 2.36
C GLU A 747 -31.84 -16.09 1.44
N SER A 748 -32.49 -15.15 0.74
CA SER A 748 -33.54 -15.46 -0.24
C SER A 748 -33.58 -14.39 -1.34
N SER A 749 -34.02 -14.78 -2.54
CA SER A 749 -34.29 -13.85 -3.65
C SER A 749 -35.72 -13.32 -3.64
N ASP A 750 -36.66 -14.07 -3.05
CA ASP A 750 -38.10 -13.83 -3.11
C ASP A 750 -38.75 -13.62 -1.74
N GLY A 751 -38.00 -13.80 -0.62
CA GLY A 751 -38.52 -13.71 0.75
C GLY A 751 -39.35 -14.92 1.20
N THR A 752 -39.49 -15.93 0.38
CA THR A 752 -40.29 -17.13 0.65
C THR A 752 -39.46 -18.41 0.65
N THR A 753 -38.58 -18.56 -0.31
CA THR A 753 -37.65 -19.70 -0.44
C THR A 753 -36.30 -19.33 0.17
N TRP A 754 -35.91 -20.03 1.23
CA TRP A 754 -34.72 -19.69 2.01
C TRP A 754 -33.59 -20.70 1.81
N SER A 755 -32.38 -20.20 1.59
CA SER A 755 -31.14 -20.98 1.59
C SER A 755 -30.33 -20.61 2.83
N GLU A 756 -29.91 -21.60 3.60
CA GLU A 756 -29.02 -21.37 4.74
C GLU A 756 -27.63 -20.93 4.26
N ILE A 757 -27.09 -19.88 4.88
CA ILE A 757 -25.73 -19.42 4.67
C ILE A 757 -24.79 -20.16 5.65
N GLY A 758 -25.26 -20.36 6.86
CA GLY A 758 -24.54 -21.07 7.90
C GLY A 758 -25.17 -20.88 9.29
N SER A 759 -24.63 -21.64 10.24
CA SER A 759 -25.06 -21.56 11.65
C SER A 759 -23.86 -21.58 12.58
N GLU A 760 -24.04 -21.05 13.82
CA GLU A 760 -22.99 -20.95 14.84
C GLU A 760 -23.62 -21.04 16.23
N THR A 761 -22.91 -21.66 17.16
CA THR A 761 -23.26 -21.63 18.59
C THR A 761 -22.57 -20.46 19.25
N ILE A 762 -23.36 -19.50 19.73
CA ILE A 762 -22.86 -18.28 20.38
C ILE A 762 -23.59 -18.14 21.72
N THR A 763 -22.88 -18.31 22.83
CA THR A 763 -23.46 -18.10 24.16
C THR A 763 -23.67 -16.60 24.38
N MET A 764 -24.94 -16.20 24.53
CA MET A 764 -25.36 -14.84 24.83
C MET A 764 -26.37 -14.83 25.95
N ASN A 765 -26.47 -13.72 26.67
CA ASN A 765 -27.52 -13.51 27.67
C ASN A 765 -28.90 -13.79 27.06
N ALA A 766 -29.87 -14.15 27.93
CA ALA A 766 -31.27 -14.35 27.50
C ALA A 766 -31.83 -13.09 26.84
N SER A 767 -31.48 -11.91 27.37
CA SER A 767 -31.92 -10.61 26.84
C SER A 767 -30.81 -10.05 25.92
N VAL A 768 -31.16 -9.76 24.66
CA VAL A 768 -30.22 -9.28 23.61
C VAL A 768 -30.87 -8.14 22.81
N PHE A 769 -30.09 -7.47 21.99
CA PHE A 769 -30.55 -6.49 21.01
C PHE A 769 -30.66 -7.15 19.62
N ILE A 770 -31.82 -6.93 18.98
CA ILE A 770 -32.13 -7.42 17.64
C ILE A 770 -32.49 -6.24 16.72
N GLY A 771 -31.98 -6.19 15.50
CA GLY A 771 -32.26 -5.04 14.63
C GLY A 771 -31.48 -5.03 13.33
N LEU A 772 -31.33 -3.80 12.80
CA LEU A 772 -30.81 -3.51 11.46
C LEU A 772 -29.49 -2.75 11.63
N ALA A 773 -28.43 -3.27 11.06
CA ALA A 773 -27.08 -2.71 11.17
C ALA A 773 -26.60 -2.17 9.82
N MET A 774 -25.88 -1.03 9.83
CA MET A 774 -25.30 -0.39 8.65
C MET A 774 -23.90 0.16 8.93
N THR A 775 -22.91 -0.22 8.12
CA THR A 775 -21.58 0.40 8.12
C THR A 775 -21.15 0.76 6.70
N SER A 776 -20.48 1.89 6.55
CA SER A 776 -19.97 2.36 5.25
C SER A 776 -18.65 1.70 4.84
N HIS A 777 -17.92 1.09 5.77
CA HIS A 777 -16.55 0.63 5.56
C HIS A 777 -15.65 1.74 4.96
N SER A 778 -15.87 2.99 5.41
CA SER A 778 -15.26 4.21 4.88
C SER A 778 -15.29 5.33 5.92
N THR A 779 -14.50 6.37 5.71
CA THR A 779 -14.58 7.64 6.46
C THR A 779 -15.78 8.51 6.08
N SER A 780 -16.43 8.21 4.95
CA SER A 780 -17.69 8.85 4.53
C SER A 780 -18.89 8.00 4.95
N PRO A 781 -20.03 8.59 5.35
CA PRO A 781 -21.24 7.83 5.66
C PRO A 781 -21.84 7.22 4.39
N ALA A 782 -22.60 6.13 4.56
CA ALA A 782 -23.38 5.52 3.50
C ALA A 782 -24.81 5.24 3.99
N SER A 783 -25.76 5.19 3.06
CA SER A 783 -27.15 4.93 3.35
C SER A 783 -27.59 3.55 2.86
N ALA A 784 -28.53 2.93 3.59
CA ALA A 784 -29.21 1.73 3.21
C ALA A 784 -30.72 1.85 3.40
N GLY A 785 -31.48 1.24 2.49
CA GLY A 785 -32.93 1.03 2.61
C GLY A 785 -33.25 -0.42 2.92
N LEU A 786 -34.02 -0.67 3.99
CA LEU A 786 -34.48 -2.02 4.36
C LEU A 786 -36.00 -2.02 4.52
N ASP A 787 -36.66 -2.93 3.86
CA ASP A 787 -38.11 -3.11 3.96
C ASP A 787 -38.47 -4.56 4.30
N GLY A 788 -39.78 -4.85 4.49
CA GLY A 788 -40.25 -6.16 4.89
C GLY A 788 -39.65 -6.64 6.20
N VAL A 789 -39.31 -5.71 7.10
CA VAL A 789 -38.69 -6.01 8.42
C VAL A 789 -39.73 -6.65 9.32
N ASP A 790 -39.46 -7.87 9.77
CA ASP A 790 -40.30 -8.65 10.66
C ASP A 790 -39.44 -9.28 11.77
N ILE A 791 -39.93 -9.17 13.01
CA ILE A 791 -39.30 -9.77 14.20
C ILE A 791 -40.33 -10.65 14.90
N GLN A 792 -40.05 -11.94 14.94
CA GLN A 792 -40.90 -13.01 15.49
C GLN A 792 -40.30 -13.56 16.76
#